data_6c5f98b191772147f3fe98f9a4426478
#
_entry.id   6c5f98b191772147f3fe98f9a4426478
#
_cell.length_a   1.000
_cell.length_b   1.000
_cell.length_c   1.000
_cell.angle_alpha   90.00
_cell.angle_beta   90.00
_cell.angle_gamma   90.00
#
_symmetry.space_group_name_H-M   'P 1'
#
loop_
_entity.id
_entity.type
_entity.pdbx_description
1 polymer ?
#
loop_
_entity_poly.entity_id
_entity_poly.type
_entity_poly.pdbx_seq_one_letter_code
_entity_poly.pdbx_strand_id
1 'polypeptide(L)'
;MGTFIRSLGMSIMLTLALAAVAAPQSSTGRLSGTVASSDGARLPHATLTLVDRASAREIRGTSDDLGAFILDRLPPGTYTLRIDFPGLAPRLIDDVVIGDDDARVAVVLEPMAVHEIVTVSGAVPRESVEATQVRESPARDVGELLSEEAGLWKLRKGGIASDVVLRGLQSRDLNVLIDGQRVYGACPNHMDPPAFHVDFSEVERVDVGKGPFDVRYQGSLGGVVNVVTRRPEAGWHASTSLGLGSFGFVNPAVTASYGGPRLSALAGSSYRRSSPYQDGRGQAFTAGAGYRPSAADGDAFRAATVWGRTAWTPADGHQVEVSYTRQQTDHILYPYLQMDAIYDDADRAALNYQAPASGRLMGVKAQATWSQVDHWMTDAYRTSSSTAPRAYAMGTDATTLTAGGRIEAALGATTIGGEGYRRNWNTETTMAGMGYAPQYSIPDVNIDALGVFVEHARPLGSAMSLDLGARLDRVVSAADRAKASLALYTAYHGSTTTSRTDILPAGRARLSWQAASSLTLAASVGHTARVAEANERFFALRRMGTDWVGNPDLAPSRNTGVDVSATVQRPRATVTANAYINRIDDYVAVYLARRQTMVAGVMNTAARSYVNVDALQRGLEASASVTVRRHLSLSSDISYVRGTMTPRASLGVTAENLAETPPLRARLRARVDDGRLFAELEGVASAEQTQVDASLGEATTPAYGLLNLTAGLRRGRVSVAAGVANLLDTYFVEHLSFQRDPFRSGVRVAEPGRNIFVNASWKF
;
A
#
# COMPACT_ATOMS: atom_id res chain seq x y z
N MET A 1 -16.28 22.75 -16.77
CA MET A 1 -14.81 22.74 -16.91
C MET A 1 -14.16 24.13 -16.67
N GLY A 2 -14.64 25.18 -17.29
CA GLY A 2 -14.06 26.53 -17.12
C GLY A 2 -14.23 27.16 -15.74
N THR A 3 -15.32 26.92 -15.05
CA THR A 3 -15.65 27.53 -13.75
C THR A 3 -14.95 26.83 -12.57
N PHE A 4 -14.77 25.52 -12.66
CA PHE A 4 -14.11 24.74 -11.61
C PHE A 4 -12.59 24.95 -11.58
N ILE A 5 -11.97 25.09 -12.74
CA ILE A 5 -10.53 25.40 -12.86
C ILE A 5 -10.23 26.83 -12.36
N ARG A 6 -11.18 27.78 -12.54
CA ARG A 6 -10.99 29.16 -12.03
C ARG A 6 -11.10 29.26 -10.50
N SER A 7 -11.97 28.47 -9.86
CA SER A 7 -12.06 28.43 -8.40
C SER A 7 -10.89 27.67 -7.75
N LEU A 8 -10.38 26.64 -8.38
CA LEU A 8 -9.22 25.91 -7.89
C LEU A 8 -7.91 26.71 -8.05
N GLY A 9 -7.74 27.42 -9.17
CA GLY A 9 -6.62 28.33 -9.40
C GLY A 9 -6.57 29.47 -8.39
N MET A 10 -7.73 29.97 -7.95
CA MET A 10 -7.83 31.03 -6.96
C MET A 10 -7.50 30.54 -5.53
N SER A 11 -7.82 29.27 -5.19
CA SER A 11 -7.44 28.68 -3.91
C SER A 11 -5.94 28.40 -3.80
N ILE A 12 -5.29 27.98 -4.88
CA ILE A 12 -3.83 27.77 -4.93
C ILE A 12 -3.08 29.12 -4.90
N MET A 13 -3.58 30.14 -5.59
CA MET A 13 -2.99 31.49 -5.50
C MET A 13 -3.21 32.14 -4.14
N LEU A 14 -4.32 31.87 -3.45
CA LEU A 14 -4.56 32.41 -2.11
C LEU A 14 -3.62 31.77 -1.07
N THR A 15 -3.27 30.48 -1.20
CA THR A 15 -2.26 29.84 -0.35
C THR A 15 -0.84 30.37 -0.59
N LEU A 16 -0.51 30.70 -1.83
CA LEU A 16 0.78 31.30 -2.20
C LEU A 16 0.86 32.80 -1.87
N ALA A 17 -0.26 33.54 -1.98
CA ALA A 17 -0.31 34.95 -1.67
C ALA A 17 -0.29 35.24 -0.15
N LEU A 18 -0.87 34.35 0.68
CA LEU A 18 -0.81 34.47 2.15
C LEU A 18 0.58 34.18 2.73
N ALA A 19 1.45 33.51 1.98
CA ALA A 19 2.84 33.28 2.39
C ALA A 19 3.72 34.54 2.24
N ALA A 20 3.23 35.60 1.58
CA ALA A 20 3.98 36.83 1.33
C ALA A 20 3.65 37.96 2.32
N VAL A 21 2.62 37.81 3.17
CA VAL A 21 2.20 38.90 4.09
C VAL A 21 2.20 38.36 5.53
N ALA A 22 3.16 38.76 6.28
CA ALA A 22 3.30 38.96 7.72
C ALA A 22 4.57 38.30 8.29
N ALA A 23 5.53 39.12 8.59
CA ALA A 23 6.53 38.84 9.60
C ALA A 23 6.06 39.42 10.96
N PRO A 24 5.52 38.62 11.87
CA PRO A 24 5.63 38.92 13.29
C PRO A 24 6.87 38.21 13.82
N GLN A 25 7.59 38.87 14.69
CA GLN A 25 8.63 38.27 15.52
C GLN A 25 7.99 37.14 16.33
N SER A 26 8.32 35.90 15.96
CA SER A 26 7.86 34.70 16.70
C SER A 26 8.98 34.30 17.64
N SER A 27 8.66 34.09 18.90
CA SER A 27 9.50 33.33 19.82
C SER A 27 9.93 32.01 19.14
N THR A 28 11.20 31.75 19.12
CA THR A 28 11.76 30.49 18.60
C THR A 28 12.32 29.72 19.79
N GLY A 29 11.88 28.51 19.95
CA GLY A 29 12.40 27.59 20.96
C GLY A 29 13.74 26.99 20.55
N ARG A 30 14.38 26.34 21.51
CA ARG A 30 15.65 25.62 21.34
C ARG A 30 15.50 24.20 21.85
N LEU A 31 16.03 23.23 21.10
CA LEU A 31 16.22 21.88 21.57
C LEU A 31 17.72 21.64 21.73
N SER A 32 18.13 21.27 22.93
CA SER A 32 19.53 20.94 23.25
C SER A 32 19.61 19.58 23.90
N GLY A 33 20.76 18.93 23.79
CA GLY A 33 20.93 17.62 24.42
C GLY A 33 22.27 16.99 24.19
N THR A 34 22.38 15.72 24.57
CA THR A 34 23.59 14.91 24.38
C THR A 34 23.22 13.55 23.83
N VAL A 35 24.07 13.03 22.95
CA VAL A 35 23.95 11.67 22.40
C VAL A 35 25.12 10.84 22.91
N ALA A 36 24.82 9.69 23.51
CA ALA A 36 25.79 8.74 24.00
C ALA A 36 25.41 7.30 23.63
N SER A 37 26.35 6.38 23.58
CA SER A 37 26.04 4.94 23.50
C SER A 37 25.73 4.37 24.89
N SER A 38 25.18 3.15 24.91
CA SER A 38 24.78 2.46 26.15
C SER A 38 25.95 2.16 27.10
N ASP A 39 27.18 2.11 26.59
CA ASP A 39 28.42 2.02 27.39
C ASP A 39 28.92 3.37 27.92
N GLY A 40 28.19 4.46 27.62
CA GLY A 40 28.46 5.81 28.08
C GLY A 40 29.44 6.62 27.21
N ALA A 41 29.91 6.06 26.08
CA ALA A 41 30.72 6.80 25.14
C ALA A 41 29.93 7.92 24.46
N ARG A 42 30.49 9.13 24.37
CA ARG A 42 29.88 10.24 23.65
C ARG A 42 29.95 10.02 22.15
N LEU A 43 28.88 10.29 21.44
CA LEU A 43 28.74 10.01 19.99
C LEU A 43 28.86 11.31 19.19
N PRO A 44 30.05 11.61 18.62
CA PRO A 44 30.21 12.76 17.73
C PRO A 44 29.55 12.52 16.37
N HIS A 45 29.08 13.57 15.76
CA HIS A 45 28.49 13.57 14.41
C HIS A 45 27.27 12.62 14.26
N ALA A 46 26.55 12.32 15.35
CA ALA A 46 25.26 11.64 15.28
C ALA A 46 24.27 12.53 14.51
N THR A 47 23.59 11.96 13.55
CA THR A 47 22.59 12.69 12.74
C THR A 47 21.29 12.83 13.52
N LEU A 48 20.78 14.04 13.61
CA LEU A 48 19.50 14.35 14.25
C LEU A 48 18.51 14.77 13.16
N THR A 49 17.34 14.16 13.15
CA THR A 49 16.21 14.53 12.32
C THR A 49 15.04 14.84 13.22
N LEU A 50 14.66 16.08 13.30
CA LEU A 50 13.52 16.56 14.09
C LEU A 50 12.35 16.80 13.15
N VAL A 51 11.27 16.03 13.30
CA VAL A 51 10.08 16.11 12.47
C VAL A 51 8.97 16.81 13.24
N ASP A 52 8.50 17.92 12.72
CA ASP A 52 7.33 18.61 13.26
C ASP A 52 6.07 17.82 12.92
N ARG A 53 5.33 17.37 13.93
CA ARG A 53 4.12 16.56 13.74
C ARG A 53 2.96 17.30 13.10
N ALA A 54 2.91 18.61 13.22
CA ALA A 54 1.82 19.41 12.65
C ALA A 54 2.03 19.68 11.16
N SER A 55 3.30 19.80 10.73
CA SER A 55 3.63 20.18 9.36
C SER A 55 4.43 19.13 8.59
N ALA A 56 4.75 17.98 9.22
CA ALA A 56 5.66 16.94 8.73
C ALA A 56 7.04 17.50 8.28
N ARG A 57 7.42 18.68 8.78
CA ARG A 57 8.66 19.34 8.43
C ARG A 57 9.83 18.69 9.15
N GLU A 58 10.86 18.33 8.40
CA GLU A 58 12.13 17.86 8.94
C GLU A 58 13.13 18.99 9.17
N ILE A 59 13.78 18.98 10.32
CA ILE A 59 14.91 19.85 10.67
C ILE A 59 16.07 18.92 11.02
N ARG A 60 17.19 19.08 10.32
CA ARG A 60 18.35 18.22 10.49
C ARG A 60 19.47 18.95 11.22
N GLY A 61 20.20 18.21 12.05
CA GLY A 61 21.40 18.66 12.74
C GLY A 61 22.34 17.50 12.98
N THR A 62 23.47 17.78 13.60
CA THR A 62 24.46 16.78 14.03
C THR A 62 24.94 17.10 15.42
N SER A 63 25.33 16.10 16.21
CA SER A 63 26.05 16.31 17.44
C SER A 63 27.50 16.76 17.17
N ASP A 64 28.06 17.53 18.10
CA ASP A 64 29.45 17.98 18.06
C ASP A 64 30.44 16.87 18.52
N ASP A 65 31.72 17.20 18.60
CA ASP A 65 32.80 16.26 18.99
C ASP A 65 32.65 15.70 20.42
N LEU A 66 31.83 16.33 21.25
CA LEU A 66 31.51 15.89 22.61
C LEU A 66 30.15 15.20 22.72
N GLY A 67 29.51 14.91 21.57
CA GLY A 67 28.20 14.31 21.51
C GLY A 67 27.07 15.24 21.93
N ALA A 68 27.32 16.53 22.08
CA ALA A 68 26.29 17.52 22.39
C ALA A 68 25.66 18.07 21.11
N PHE A 69 24.38 18.45 21.16
CA PHE A 69 23.70 19.06 20.04
C PHE A 69 22.82 20.23 20.47
N ILE A 70 22.62 21.15 19.55
CA ILE A 70 21.74 22.30 19.70
C ILE A 70 21.01 22.50 18.37
N LEU A 71 19.69 22.48 18.41
CA LEU A 71 18.82 22.88 17.32
C LEU A 71 18.11 24.19 17.72
N ASP A 72 18.50 25.27 17.11
CA ASP A 72 18.02 26.61 17.41
C ASP A 72 16.88 27.03 16.45
N ARG A 73 16.14 28.05 16.86
CA ARG A 73 15.09 28.70 16.06
C ARG A 73 13.97 27.74 15.64
N LEU A 74 13.65 26.82 16.52
CA LEU A 74 12.56 25.88 16.30
C LEU A 74 11.22 26.59 16.51
N PRO A 75 10.25 26.49 15.61
CA PRO A 75 8.90 26.90 15.90
C PRO A 75 8.38 26.16 17.13
N PRO A 76 7.62 26.80 18.01
CA PRO A 76 6.95 26.07 19.07
C PRO A 76 5.98 25.03 18.50
N GLY A 77 6.05 23.82 19.01
CA GLY A 77 5.26 22.68 18.50
C GLY A 77 5.63 21.38 19.17
N THR A 78 5.01 20.29 18.72
CA THR A 78 5.35 18.94 19.12
C THR A 78 6.07 18.24 17.98
N TYR A 79 7.21 17.67 18.30
CA TYR A 79 8.13 17.07 17.34
C TYR A 79 8.38 15.60 17.66
N THR A 80 8.74 14.85 16.64
CA THR A 80 9.41 13.56 16.76
C THR A 80 10.89 13.78 16.47
N LEU A 81 11.77 13.44 17.40
CA LEU A 81 13.22 13.51 17.23
C LEU A 81 13.76 12.12 16.92
N ARG A 82 14.33 11.96 15.74
CA ARG A 82 15.09 10.77 15.35
C ARG A 82 16.58 11.06 15.42
N ILE A 83 17.34 10.16 16.05
CA ILE A 83 18.80 10.23 16.13
C ILE A 83 19.38 8.97 15.52
N ASP A 84 20.28 9.15 14.56
CA ASP A 84 20.98 8.09 13.86
C ASP A 84 22.50 8.20 14.08
N PHE A 85 23.14 7.07 14.32
CA PHE A 85 24.60 6.97 14.38
C PHE A 85 25.05 5.63 13.76
N PRO A 86 26.12 5.60 12.91
CA PRO A 86 26.57 4.38 12.28
C PRO A 86 26.88 3.28 13.29
N GLY A 87 26.24 2.12 13.16
CA GLY A 87 26.45 0.96 14.04
C GLY A 87 25.60 0.94 15.33
N LEU A 88 24.79 1.97 15.58
CA LEU A 88 23.85 2.01 16.70
C LEU A 88 22.40 2.09 16.22
N ALA A 89 21.47 1.58 17.00
CA ALA A 89 20.06 1.65 16.71
C ALA A 89 19.59 3.11 16.70
N PRO A 90 18.87 3.56 15.66
CA PRO A 90 18.30 4.88 15.68
C PRO A 90 17.29 4.98 16.82
N ARG A 91 17.33 6.09 17.54
CA ARG A 91 16.39 6.38 18.62
C ARG A 91 15.33 7.36 18.12
N LEU A 92 14.08 6.95 18.26
CA LEU A 92 12.93 7.83 18.07
C LEU A 92 12.47 8.32 19.46
N ILE A 93 12.28 9.62 19.57
CA ILE A 93 11.69 10.25 20.74
C ILE A 93 10.47 11.01 20.28
N ASP A 94 9.34 10.46 20.61
CA ASP A 94 8.04 11.07 20.32
C ASP A 94 7.72 12.15 21.36
N ASP A 95 6.82 13.07 20.96
CA ASP A 95 6.28 14.11 21.85
C ASP A 95 7.32 15.08 22.43
N VAL A 96 8.37 15.41 21.67
CA VAL A 96 9.29 16.47 22.03
C VAL A 96 8.59 17.83 21.89
N VAL A 97 8.16 18.38 23.02
CA VAL A 97 7.47 19.69 23.06
C VAL A 97 8.50 20.82 23.08
N ILE A 98 8.47 21.65 22.05
CA ILE A 98 9.28 22.87 21.97
C ILE A 98 8.34 24.05 22.30
N GLY A 99 8.63 24.72 23.40
CA GLY A 99 7.94 25.95 23.85
C GLY A 99 8.80 27.19 23.67
N ASP A 100 8.54 28.20 24.49
CA ASP A 100 9.36 29.41 24.60
C ASP A 100 10.62 29.14 25.46
N ASP A 101 10.59 28.06 26.25
CA ASP A 101 11.72 27.59 27.08
C ASP A 101 12.59 26.57 26.32
N ASP A 102 13.86 26.49 26.67
CA ASP A 102 14.81 25.51 26.13
C ASP A 102 14.40 24.07 26.51
N ALA A 103 14.08 23.26 25.51
CA ALA A 103 13.86 21.82 25.70
C ALA A 103 15.22 21.10 25.79
N ARG A 104 15.33 20.12 26.71
CA ARG A 104 16.55 19.33 26.88
C ARG A 104 16.25 17.84 26.81
N VAL A 105 17.06 17.12 26.02
CA VAL A 105 16.93 15.67 25.82
C VAL A 105 18.31 15.02 25.93
N ALA A 106 18.43 14.04 26.82
CA ALA A 106 19.59 13.16 26.84
C ALA A 106 19.23 11.85 26.13
N VAL A 107 20.01 11.50 25.11
CA VAL A 107 19.73 10.36 24.25
C VAL A 107 20.82 9.33 24.44
N VAL A 108 20.43 8.11 24.74
CA VAL A 108 21.30 6.94 24.73
C VAL A 108 20.91 6.08 23.55
N LEU A 109 21.86 5.86 22.64
CA LEU A 109 21.72 4.92 21.55
C LEU A 109 22.21 3.55 22.00
N GLU A 110 21.37 2.55 21.82
CA GLU A 110 21.75 1.16 22.06
C GLU A 110 22.59 0.65 20.87
N PRO A 111 23.50 -0.32 21.07
CA PRO A 111 24.04 -1.09 19.95
C PRO A 111 22.87 -1.56 19.11
N MET A 112 22.98 -1.46 17.81
CA MET A 112 21.91 -1.80 16.89
C MET A 112 21.42 -3.22 17.19
N ALA A 113 20.47 -3.31 18.16
CA ALA A 113 19.59 -4.46 18.22
C ALA A 113 18.84 -4.38 16.92
N VAL A 114 19.10 -5.33 16.05
CA VAL A 114 18.78 -5.29 14.65
C VAL A 114 17.29 -5.32 14.46
N HIS A 115 16.65 -4.16 14.45
CA HIS A 115 15.22 -4.02 14.23
C HIS A 115 14.85 -3.13 13.04
N GLU A 116 15.83 -2.62 12.33
CA GLU A 116 15.55 -1.99 11.04
C GLU A 116 16.19 -2.82 9.94
N ILE A 117 15.40 -3.12 8.92
CA ILE A 117 15.92 -3.24 7.57
C ILE A 117 16.47 -1.84 7.28
N VAL A 118 17.73 -1.60 7.66
CA VAL A 118 18.40 -0.36 7.30
C VAL A 118 18.38 -0.32 5.78
N THR A 119 17.52 0.50 5.26
CA THR A 119 17.62 0.95 3.90
C THR A 119 18.90 1.78 3.88
N VAL A 120 20.00 1.17 3.45
CA VAL A 120 21.23 1.91 3.15
C VAL A 120 20.81 3.03 2.22
N SER A 121 21.12 4.26 2.55
CA SER A 121 20.83 5.46 1.77
C SER A 121 21.30 5.27 0.33
N GLY A 122 20.42 5.29 -0.58
CA GLY A 122 20.50 4.92 -2.00
C GLY A 122 19.15 4.44 -2.47
N ALA A 123 18.22 4.27 -1.56
CA ALA A 123 16.88 3.83 -1.85
C ALA A 123 16.07 4.91 -2.56
N VAL A 124 15.17 4.48 -3.41
CA VAL A 124 14.05 5.28 -3.92
C VAL A 124 13.44 6.03 -2.76
N PRO A 125 13.15 7.35 -2.88
CA PRO A 125 12.44 8.06 -1.83
C PRO A 125 11.16 7.33 -1.52
N ARG A 126 10.95 7.03 -0.26
CA ARG A 126 9.72 6.42 0.24
C ARG A 126 8.97 7.46 1.06
N GLU A 127 7.70 7.59 0.76
CA GLU A 127 6.76 8.28 1.62
C GLU A 127 6.33 7.30 2.71
N SER A 128 6.29 7.73 3.96
CA SER A 128 5.89 6.88 5.09
C SER A 128 4.61 7.42 5.71
N VAL A 129 3.64 6.53 5.90
CA VAL A 129 2.40 6.77 6.65
C VAL A 129 2.58 6.15 8.04
N GLU A 130 2.58 6.99 9.05
CA GLU A 130 2.90 6.59 10.43
C GLU A 130 1.69 6.03 11.19
N ALA A 131 1.95 5.18 12.18
CA ALA A 131 0.92 4.58 13.02
C ALA A 131 0.00 5.60 13.73
N THR A 132 0.44 6.84 13.92
CA THR A 132 -0.39 7.91 14.48
C THR A 132 -1.52 8.29 13.52
N GLN A 133 -1.22 8.43 12.22
CA GLN A 133 -2.22 8.69 11.18
C GLN A 133 -3.24 7.54 11.11
N VAL A 134 -2.76 6.29 11.23
CA VAL A 134 -3.64 5.10 11.30
C VAL A 134 -4.68 5.25 12.41
N ARG A 135 -4.27 5.69 13.60
CA ARG A 135 -5.16 5.80 14.79
C ARG A 135 -6.09 7.00 14.75
N GLU A 136 -5.76 8.02 13.97
CA GLU A 136 -6.56 9.24 13.82
C GLU A 136 -7.52 9.17 12.62
N SER A 137 -7.40 8.13 11.78
CA SER A 137 -8.20 7.91 10.56
C SER A 137 -9.46 7.07 10.83
N PRO A 138 -10.56 7.28 10.07
CA PRO A 138 -11.72 6.39 10.03
C PRO A 138 -11.49 5.11 9.23
N ALA A 139 -10.31 4.93 8.64
CA ALA A 139 -10.00 3.80 7.77
C ALA A 139 -10.15 2.45 8.50
N ARG A 140 -10.63 1.45 7.77
CA ARG A 140 -10.88 0.09 8.27
C ARG A 140 -9.81 -0.91 7.84
N ASP A 141 -9.05 -0.57 6.81
CA ASP A 141 -7.93 -1.35 6.27
C ASP A 141 -6.82 -0.45 5.70
N VAL A 142 -5.67 -1.04 5.41
CA VAL A 142 -4.49 -0.34 4.90
C VAL A 142 -4.76 0.33 3.53
N GLY A 143 -5.60 -0.27 2.67
CA GLY A 143 -5.96 0.30 1.38
C GLY A 143 -6.77 1.60 1.54
N GLU A 144 -7.70 1.65 2.50
CA GLU A 144 -8.42 2.89 2.82
C GLU A 144 -7.47 3.96 3.35
N LEU A 145 -6.60 3.62 4.29
CA LEU A 145 -5.63 4.55 4.86
C LEU A 145 -4.73 5.16 3.78
N LEU A 146 -4.12 4.33 2.95
CA LEU A 146 -3.23 4.79 1.90
C LEU A 146 -3.93 5.67 0.86
N SER A 147 -5.23 5.50 0.68
CA SER A 147 -5.99 6.36 -0.22
C SER A 147 -6.08 7.82 0.26
N GLU A 148 -5.65 8.13 1.48
CA GLU A 148 -5.53 9.48 2.02
C GLU A 148 -4.25 10.21 1.56
N GLU A 149 -3.32 9.52 0.90
CA GLU A 149 -2.06 10.08 0.43
C GLU A 149 -2.08 10.48 -1.07
N ALA A 150 -1.19 11.41 -1.45
CA ALA A 150 -1.08 11.85 -2.83
C ALA A 150 -0.62 10.72 -3.76
N GLY A 151 -1.26 10.57 -4.93
CA GLY A 151 -0.92 9.53 -5.91
C GLY A 151 -1.40 8.12 -5.56
N LEU A 152 -2.10 7.97 -4.44
CA LEU A 152 -2.67 6.70 -3.98
C LEU A 152 -4.21 6.77 -3.98
N TRP A 153 -4.84 5.72 -4.43
CA TRP A 153 -6.28 5.51 -4.43
C TRP A 153 -6.56 4.12 -3.89
N LYS A 154 -7.83 3.85 -3.64
CA LYS A 154 -8.30 2.50 -3.30
C LYS A 154 -9.25 1.98 -4.36
N LEU A 155 -9.25 0.68 -4.54
CA LEU A 155 -10.34 -0.04 -5.17
C LEU A 155 -11.10 -0.78 -4.08
N ARG A 156 -12.27 -0.26 -3.70
CA ARG A 156 -13.12 -0.88 -2.67
C ARG A 156 -13.67 -2.21 -3.16
N LYS A 157 -13.51 -3.25 -2.37
CA LYS A 157 -14.05 -4.59 -2.68
C LYS A 157 -15.37 -4.85 -1.95
N GLY A 158 -15.50 -4.39 -0.71
CA GLY A 158 -16.68 -4.56 0.14
C GLY A 158 -16.65 -3.64 1.35
N GLY A 159 -17.12 -4.12 2.49
CA GLY A 159 -17.01 -3.42 3.77
C GLY A 159 -15.58 -3.34 4.30
N ILE A 160 -14.69 -4.19 3.78
CA ILE A 160 -13.25 -4.32 4.07
C ILE A 160 -12.55 -4.84 2.80
N ALA A 161 -11.23 -5.03 2.85
CA ALA A 161 -10.37 -5.54 1.78
C ALA A 161 -10.26 -4.58 0.58
N SER A 162 -10.03 -3.30 0.87
CA SER A 162 -9.74 -2.30 -0.15
C SER A 162 -8.35 -2.55 -0.76
N ASP A 163 -8.30 -2.64 -2.09
CA ASP A 163 -7.05 -2.81 -2.82
C ASP A 163 -6.32 -1.49 -3.01
N VAL A 164 -5.00 -1.50 -2.91
CA VAL A 164 -4.15 -0.32 -3.09
C VAL A 164 -3.97 -0.05 -4.59
N VAL A 165 -4.19 1.19 -4.98
CA VAL A 165 -3.94 1.66 -6.34
C VAL A 165 -2.95 2.82 -6.29
N LEU A 166 -1.80 2.66 -6.95
CA LEU A 166 -0.73 3.64 -7.00
C LEU A 166 -0.63 4.19 -8.43
N ARG A 167 -0.88 5.50 -8.58
CA ARG A 167 -0.86 6.17 -9.90
C ARG A 167 -1.73 5.47 -10.96
N GLY A 168 -2.84 4.82 -10.54
CA GLY A 168 -3.73 4.08 -11.42
C GLY A 168 -3.32 2.64 -11.73
N LEU A 169 -2.22 2.15 -11.16
CA LEU A 169 -1.81 0.75 -11.21
C LEU A 169 -2.27 0.01 -9.95
N GLN A 170 -2.90 -1.14 -10.12
CA GLN A 170 -3.46 -1.96 -9.03
C GLN A 170 -2.39 -2.87 -8.40
N SER A 171 -2.71 -3.54 -7.30
CA SER A 171 -1.77 -4.39 -6.54
C SER A 171 -1.07 -5.46 -7.37
N ARG A 172 -1.69 -5.98 -8.44
CA ARG A 172 -1.04 -6.92 -9.39
C ARG A 172 0.16 -6.31 -10.13
N ASP A 173 0.19 -4.99 -10.29
CA ASP A 173 1.26 -4.23 -10.93
C ASP A 173 2.23 -3.61 -9.91
N LEU A 174 2.01 -3.84 -8.61
CA LEU A 174 2.77 -3.32 -7.50
C LEU A 174 3.42 -4.47 -6.71
N ASN A 175 4.47 -4.16 -5.97
CA ASN A 175 4.89 -5.02 -4.86
C ASN A 175 4.24 -4.53 -3.57
N VAL A 176 3.20 -5.22 -3.12
CA VAL A 176 2.61 -5.00 -1.79
C VAL A 176 3.20 -6.04 -0.84
N LEU A 177 3.94 -5.58 0.14
CA LEU A 177 4.76 -6.38 1.04
C LEU A 177 4.35 -6.15 2.49
N ILE A 178 4.59 -7.15 3.35
CA ILE A 178 4.49 -7.03 4.80
C ILE A 178 5.84 -7.42 5.39
N ASP A 179 6.55 -6.49 6.03
CA ASP A 179 7.95 -6.65 6.51
C ASP A 179 8.90 -7.19 5.42
N GLY A 180 8.71 -6.74 4.18
CA GLY A 180 9.47 -7.25 3.03
C GLY A 180 9.05 -8.62 2.51
N GLN A 181 8.12 -9.31 3.15
CA GLN A 181 7.55 -10.57 2.72
C GLN A 181 6.50 -10.37 1.63
N ARG A 182 6.53 -11.19 0.59
CA ARG A 182 5.45 -11.29 -0.39
C ARG A 182 4.30 -12.10 0.19
N VAL A 183 3.12 -11.50 0.22
CA VAL A 183 1.86 -12.17 0.55
C VAL A 183 0.94 -12.00 -0.65
N TYR A 184 0.36 -13.09 -1.13
CA TYR A 184 -0.58 -13.06 -2.24
C TYR A 184 -1.94 -13.54 -1.78
N GLY A 185 -3.00 -12.88 -2.24
CA GLY A 185 -4.35 -13.39 -2.08
C GLY A 185 -4.58 -14.67 -2.87
N ALA A 186 -5.59 -15.43 -2.49
CA ALA A 186 -5.99 -16.68 -3.14
C ALA A 186 -7.15 -16.50 -4.13
N CYS A 187 -8.00 -15.46 -3.95
CA CYS A 187 -9.13 -15.21 -4.82
C CYS A 187 -8.69 -14.87 -6.25
N PRO A 188 -9.14 -15.56 -7.30
CA PRO A 188 -8.78 -15.26 -8.69
C PRO A 188 -9.24 -13.88 -9.17
N ASN A 189 -10.20 -13.27 -8.45
CA ASN A 189 -10.69 -11.91 -8.70
C ASN A 189 -10.01 -10.86 -7.81
N HIS A 190 -8.94 -11.22 -7.09
CA HIS A 190 -8.23 -10.33 -6.17
C HIS A 190 -9.14 -9.65 -5.13
N MET A 191 -10.11 -10.41 -4.57
CA MET A 191 -11.02 -9.89 -3.55
C MET A 191 -10.36 -9.83 -2.16
N ASP A 192 -9.24 -10.50 -2.00
CA ASP A 192 -8.37 -10.59 -0.83
C ASP A 192 -6.97 -10.01 -1.14
N PRO A 193 -6.85 -8.68 -1.40
CA PRO A 193 -5.57 -8.08 -1.78
C PRO A 193 -4.52 -8.24 -0.66
N PRO A 194 -3.21 -8.23 -0.97
CA PRO A 194 -2.14 -8.45 0.01
C PRO A 194 -2.22 -7.56 1.26
N ALA A 195 -2.62 -6.29 1.10
CA ALA A 195 -2.78 -5.35 2.21
C ALA A 195 -3.95 -5.68 3.16
N PHE A 196 -4.84 -6.59 2.78
CA PHE A 196 -5.92 -7.08 3.63
C PHE A 196 -5.42 -8.02 4.74
N HIS A 197 -4.33 -8.77 4.48
CA HIS A 197 -3.77 -9.78 5.40
C HIS A 197 -2.88 -9.19 6.49
N VAL A 198 -3.14 -7.95 6.91
CA VAL A 198 -2.48 -7.29 8.04
C VAL A 198 -3.50 -6.48 8.83
N ASP A 199 -3.46 -6.57 10.15
CA ASP A 199 -4.30 -5.75 11.01
C ASP A 199 -3.64 -4.40 11.33
N PHE A 200 -4.45 -3.34 11.43
CA PHE A 200 -3.95 -2.01 11.83
C PHE A 200 -3.18 -2.01 13.14
N SER A 201 -3.56 -2.87 14.08
CA SER A 201 -2.89 -2.98 15.38
C SER A 201 -1.49 -3.54 15.27
N GLU A 202 -1.17 -4.25 14.18
CA GLU A 202 0.18 -4.69 13.86
C GLU A 202 1.03 -3.58 13.24
N VAL A 203 0.41 -2.60 12.57
CA VAL A 203 1.11 -1.63 11.74
C VAL A 203 1.88 -0.62 12.59
N GLU A 204 3.17 -0.43 12.27
CA GLU A 204 4.00 0.65 12.75
C GLU A 204 4.01 1.81 11.75
N ARG A 205 4.26 1.50 10.47
CA ARG A 205 4.20 2.44 9.36
C ARG A 205 3.98 1.73 8.03
N VAL A 206 3.65 2.47 6.99
CA VAL A 206 3.61 1.96 5.62
C VAL A 206 4.53 2.80 4.76
N ASP A 207 5.52 2.15 4.14
CA ASP A 207 6.49 2.78 3.26
C ASP A 207 6.04 2.63 1.79
N VAL A 208 5.96 3.73 1.05
CA VAL A 208 5.52 3.75 -0.35
C VAL A 208 6.61 4.29 -1.25
N GLY A 209 7.10 3.47 -2.17
CA GLY A 209 8.00 3.84 -3.25
C GLY A 209 7.24 3.90 -4.59
N LYS A 210 7.14 5.09 -5.18
CA LYS A 210 6.35 5.33 -6.40
C LYS A 210 7.20 5.16 -7.66
N GLY A 211 6.65 4.52 -8.69
CA GLY A 211 7.26 4.35 -10.01
C GLY A 211 8.19 3.13 -10.15
N PRO A 212 8.71 2.87 -11.36
CA PRO A 212 9.51 1.68 -11.69
C PRO A 212 10.98 1.82 -11.25
N PHE A 213 11.22 2.17 -9.98
CA PHE A 213 12.56 2.52 -9.49
C PHE A 213 13.09 1.56 -8.43
N ASP A 214 12.30 0.62 -7.92
CA ASP A 214 12.78 -0.35 -6.94
C ASP A 214 13.34 -1.59 -7.65
N VAL A 215 14.65 -1.82 -7.51
CA VAL A 215 15.33 -2.99 -8.07
C VAL A 215 15.52 -4.11 -7.05
N ARG A 216 15.09 -3.90 -5.80
CA ARG A 216 15.25 -4.91 -4.75
C ARG A 216 14.26 -6.07 -4.88
N TYR A 217 13.08 -5.80 -5.46
CA TYR A 217 12.01 -6.76 -5.60
C TYR A 217 11.63 -6.97 -7.05
N GLN A 218 11.44 -8.23 -7.44
CA GLN A 218 10.98 -8.57 -8.78
C GLN A 218 9.55 -8.07 -9.02
N GLY A 219 9.24 -7.57 -10.22
CA GLY A 219 7.88 -7.26 -10.65
C GLY A 219 7.33 -5.90 -10.19
N SER A 220 8.16 -4.97 -9.74
CA SER A 220 7.76 -3.63 -9.29
C SER A 220 7.41 -2.70 -10.45
N LEU A 221 6.36 -3.02 -11.21
CA LEU A 221 5.99 -2.26 -12.41
C LEU A 221 5.57 -0.82 -12.09
N GLY A 222 4.75 -0.62 -11.05
CA GLY A 222 4.21 0.68 -10.64
C GLY A 222 4.83 1.24 -9.34
N GLY A 223 5.51 0.39 -8.56
CA GLY A 223 6.09 0.78 -7.29
C GLY A 223 5.99 -0.29 -6.21
N VAL A 224 6.36 0.08 -4.99
CA VAL A 224 6.39 -0.80 -3.82
C VAL A 224 5.59 -0.16 -2.70
N VAL A 225 4.76 -0.93 -2.03
CA VAL A 225 4.08 -0.62 -0.76
C VAL A 225 4.55 -1.65 0.25
N ASN A 226 5.23 -1.24 1.31
CA ASN A 226 5.70 -2.14 2.34
C ASN A 226 5.08 -1.76 3.69
N VAL A 227 4.22 -2.62 4.20
CA VAL A 227 3.67 -2.49 5.54
C VAL A 227 4.71 -2.99 6.54
N VAL A 228 5.17 -2.10 7.40
CA VAL A 228 6.12 -2.42 8.46
C VAL A 228 5.34 -2.64 9.75
N THR A 229 5.51 -3.82 10.35
CA THR A 229 4.82 -4.18 11.58
C THR A 229 5.64 -3.79 12.83
N ARG A 230 4.94 -3.61 13.94
CA ARG A 230 5.51 -3.16 15.22
C ARG A 230 6.61 -4.06 15.71
N ARG A 231 7.59 -3.43 16.37
CA ARG A 231 8.72 -4.07 17.03
C ARG A 231 8.59 -3.96 18.55
N PRO A 232 9.20 -4.88 19.32
CA PRO A 232 9.30 -4.76 20.78
C PRO A 232 10.06 -3.50 21.18
N GLU A 233 9.52 -2.72 22.13
CA GLU A 233 10.21 -1.59 22.75
C GLU A 233 11.05 -2.07 23.92
N ALA A 234 12.09 -1.31 24.34
CA ALA A 234 12.96 -1.66 25.48
C ALA A 234 12.16 -1.67 26.80
N GLY A 235 12.30 -2.75 27.59
CA GLY A 235 11.52 -2.97 28.82
C GLY A 235 10.17 -3.64 28.55
N TRP A 236 9.29 -3.62 29.53
CA TRP A 236 7.93 -4.14 29.45
C TRP A 236 6.96 -3.06 28.97
N HIS A 237 6.21 -3.34 27.93
CA HIS A 237 5.15 -2.48 27.42
C HIS A 237 3.90 -3.29 27.11
N ALA A 238 2.75 -2.69 27.36
CA ALA A 238 1.48 -3.22 26.90
C ALA A 238 0.61 -2.08 26.38
N SER A 239 -0.25 -2.37 25.42
CA SER A 239 -1.22 -1.40 24.93
C SER A 239 -2.53 -2.08 24.61
N THR A 240 -3.61 -1.36 24.84
CA THR A 240 -4.95 -1.73 24.36
C THR A 240 -5.45 -0.64 23.42
N SER A 241 -6.24 -1.01 22.45
CA SER A 241 -6.97 -0.06 21.61
C SER A 241 -8.38 -0.54 21.36
N LEU A 242 -9.28 0.42 21.13
CA LEU A 242 -10.67 0.19 20.79
C LEU A 242 -11.06 1.17 19.70
N GLY A 243 -11.39 0.65 18.51
CA GLY A 243 -12.04 1.39 17.44
C GLY A 243 -13.54 1.12 17.45
N LEU A 244 -14.33 2.18 17.39
CA LEU A 244 -15.78 2.14 17.26
C LEU A 244 -16.19 3.02 16.08
N GLY A 245 -17.23 2.64 15.36
CA GLY A 245 -17.72 3.45 14.24
C GLY A 245 -19.16 3.18 13.86
N SER A 246 -19.67 4.02 12.98
CA SER A 246 -20.98 3.82 12.35
C SER A 246 -21.06 2.43 11.71
N PHE A 247 -22.28 1.95 11.53
CA PHE A 247 -22.58 0.66 10.92
C PHE A 247 -22.07 -0.53 11.77
N GLY A 248 -22.10 -0.39 13.10
CA GLY A 248 -21.70 -1.45 14.01
C GLY A 248 -20.22 -1.82 13.97
N PHE A 249 -19.35 -0.93 13.45
CA PHE A 249 -17.92 -1.18 13.42
C PHE A 249 -17.34 -1.23 14.84
N VAL A 250 -16.60 -2.32 15.13
CA VAL A 250 -15.92 -2.55 16.42
C VAL A 250 -14.55 -3.18 16.11
N ASN A 251 -13.49 -2.62 16.71
CA ASN A 251 -12.12 -3.12 16.59
C ASN A 251 -11.37 -3.02 17.94
N PRO A 252 -11.55 -3.95 18.90
CA PRO A 252 -10.65 -4.10 20.04
C PRO A 252 -9.33 -4.75 19.64
N ALA A 253 -8.24 -4.30 20.24
CA ALA A 253 -6.93 -4.95 20.11
C ALA A 253 -6.11 -4.81 21.38
N VAL A 254 -5.21 -5.79 21.60
CA VAL A 254 -4.25 -5.82 22.69
C VAL A 254 -2.88 -6.22 22.14
N THR A 255 -1.84 -5.57 22.66
CA THR A 255 -0.45 -5.91 22.35
C THR A 255 0.38 -5.86 23.62
N ALA A 256 1.24 -6.83 23.83
CA ALA A 256 2.23 -6.85 24.90
C ALA A 256 3.62 -7.09 24.32
N SER A 257 4.62 -6.41 24.83
CA SER A 257 6.01 -6.60 24.40
C SER A 257 7.01 -6.51 25.53
N TYR A 258 8.14 -7.16 25.32
CA TYR A 258 9.31 -7.11 26.18
C TYR A 258 10.57 -6.93 25.33
N GLY A 259 11.39 -5.94 25.65
CA GLY A 259 12.68 -5.73 25.02
C GLY A 259 13.81 -5.77 26.03
N GLY A 260 14.62 -6.82 25.98
CA GLY A 260 15.85 -6.98 26.76
C GLY A 260 17.08 -7.04 25.87
N PRO A 261 18.29 -7.04 26.46
CA PRO A 261 19.55 -6.95 25.68
C PRO A 261 19.80 -8.17 24.77
N ARG A 262 19.30 -9.34 25.11
CA ARG A 262 19.50 -10.58 24.35
C ARG A 262 18.23 -11.21 23.83
N LEU A 263 17.11 -10.86 24.41
CA LEU A 263 15.80 -11.40 24.04
C LEU A 263 14.78 -10.29 24.01
N SER A 264 14.03 -10.23 22.93
CA SER A 264 12.86 -9.37 22.83
C SER A 264 11.68 -10.16 22.25
N ALA A 265 10.48 -9.85 22.69
CA ALA A 265 9.26 -10.51 22.21
C ALA A 265 8.10 -9.53 22.15
N LEU A 266 7.20 -9.76 21.23
CA LEU A 266 5.94 -9.05 21.09
C LEU A 266 4.86 -10.05 20.71
N ALA A 267 3.68 -9.90 21.31
CA ALA A 267 2.49 -10.64 20.92
C ALA A 267 1.28 -9.75 21.00
N GLY A 268 0.30 -10.00 20.14
CA GLY A 268 -0.94 -9.25 20.13
C GLY A 268 -2.08 -10.02 19.49
N SER A 269 -3.28 -9.48 19.68
CA SER A 269 -4.47 -9.94 18.99
C SER A 269 -5.45 -8.80 18.75
N SER A 270 -6.30 -8.95 17.74
CA SER A 270 -7.37 -8.04 17.41
C SER A 270 -8.60 -8.79 16.91
N TYR A 271 -9.73 -8.10 16.97
CA TYR A 271 -10.98 -8.55 16.35
C TYR A 271 -11.64 -7.36 15.67
N ARG A 272 -12.09 -7.53 14.44
CA ARG A 272 -12.80 -6.50 13.67
C ARG A 272 -14.11 -7.04 13.13
N ARG A 273 -15.17 -6.27 13.25
CA ARG A 273 -16.44 -6.55 12.59
C ARG A 273 -17.16 -5.27 12.19
N SER A 274 -18.05 -5.37 11.22
CA SER A 274 -18.97 -4.30 10.83
C SER A 274 -20.20 -4.89 10.17
N SER A 275 -21.34 -4.22 10.30
CA SER A 275 -22.51 -4.44 9.43
C SER A 275 -22.32 -3.74 8.08
N PRO A 276 -23.18 -4.02 7.07
CA PRO A 276 -23.17 -3.28 5.81
C PRO A 276 -23.33 -1.77 6.03
N TYR A 277 -22.43 -0.97 5.47
CA TYR A 277 -22.54 0.48 5.56
C TYR A 277 -23.68 0.99 4.67
N GLN A 278 -24.17 2.19 5.00
CA GLN A 278 -25.15 2.92 4.22
C GLN A 278 -24.47 4.06 3.46
N ASP A 279 -24.93 4.33 2.25
CA ASP A 279 -24.51 5.46 1.44
C ASP A 279 -25.18 6.79 1.89
N GLY A 280 -24.84 7.91 1.24
CA GLY A 280 -25.42 9.22 1.55
C GLY A 280 -26.91 9.36 1.23
N ARG A 281 -27.58 8.30 0.75
CA ARG A 281 -29.04 8.21 0.57
C ARG A 281 -29.69 7.27 1.58
N GLY A 282 -28.90 6.75 2.52
CA GLY A 282 -29.36 5.81 3.54
C GLY A 282 -29.54 4.37 3.02
N GLN A 283 -29.06 4.05 1.82
CA GLN A 283 -29.16 2.71 1.26
C GLN A 283 -27.93 1.87 1.66
N ALA A 284 -28.19 0.69 2.23
CA ALA A 284 -27.11 -0.26 2.52
C ALA A 284 -26.46 -0.75 1.21
N PHE A 285 -25.15 -1.00 1.21
CA PHE A 285 -24.44 -1.49 0.02
C PHE A 285 -24.95 -2.86 -0.46
N THR A 286 -25.66 -3.58 0.38
CA THR A 286 -26.34 -4.83 0.03
C THR A 286 -27.61 -4.63 -0.79
N ALA A 287 -28.14 -3.41 -0.86
CA ALA A 287 -29.36 -3.11 -1.60
C ALA A 287 -29.15 -3.31 -3.12
N GLY A 288 -30.09 -4.01 -3.76
CA GLY A 288 -30.04 -4.26 -5.20
C GLY A 288 -29.02 -5.32 -5.65
N ALA A 289 -28.17 -5.81 -4.76
CA ALA A 289 -27.13 -6.82 -5.07
C ALA A 289 -27.62 -8.28 -4.90
N GLY A 290 -28.90 -8.49 -4.70
CA GLY A 290 -29.53 -9.82 -4.62
C GLY A 290 -29.20 -10.58 -3.33
N TYR A 291 -28.89 -9.90 -2.23
CA TYR A 291 -28.69 -10.54 -0.93
C TYR A 291 -29.99 -11.09 -0.34
N ARG A 292 -29.89 -12.17 0.42
CA ARG A 292 -30.93 -12.65 1.32
C ARG A 292 -31.09 -11.68 2.49
N PRO A 293 -32.30 -11.48 3.04
CA PRO A 293 -32.50 -10.58 4.19
C PRO A 293 -31.56 -10.89 5.37
N SER A 294 -31.36 -12.18 5.71
CA SER A 294 -30.48 -12.60 6.79
C SER A 294 -29.01 -12.18 6.62
N ALA A 295 -28.54 -12.03 5.38
CA ALA A 295 -27.20 -11.55 5.09
C ALA A 295 -27.16 -10.01 4.98
N ALA A 296 -28.23 -9.40 4.44
CA ALA A 296 -28.33 -7.95 4.31
C ALA A 296 -28.37 -7.24 5.67
N ASP A 297 -29.01 -7.86 6.68
CA ASP A 297 -29.17 -7.33 8.02
C ASP A 297 -28.10 -7.82 9.01
N GLY A 298 -27.19 -8.70 8.57
CA GLY A 298 -26.12 -9.30 9.36
C GLY A 298 -24.81 -8.50 9.37
N ASP A 299 -23.71 -9.20 9.69
CA ASP A 299 -22.37 -8.63 9.57
C ASP A 299 -21.95 -8.55 8.08
N ALA A 300 -21.21 -7.52 7.71
CA ALA A 300 -20.57 -7.40 6.40
C ALA A 300 -19.21 -8.10 6.36
N PHE A 301 -18.58 -8.23 7.51
CA PHE A 301 -17.34 -9.01 7.71
C PHE A 301 -17.06 -9.21 9.19
N ARG A 302 -16.27 -10.26 9.49
CA ARG A 302 -15.64 -10.53 10.78
C ARG A 302 -14.22 -11.00 10.55
N ALA A 303 -13.26 -10.41 11.26
CA ALA A 303 -11.84 -10.77 11.15
C ALA A 303 -11.21 -10.84 12.55
N ALA A 304 -10.55 -11.95 12.85
CA ALA A 304 -9.75 -12.15 14.05
C ALA A 304 -8.29 -12.33 13.64
N THR A 305 -7.37 -11.62 14.30
CA THR A 305 -5.94 -11.71 14.00
C THR A 305 -5.17 -11.94 15.29
N VAL A 306 -4.20 -12.85 15.26
CA VAL A 306 -3.21 -13.05 16.30
C VAL A 306 -1.82 -13.00 15.68
N TRP A 307 -0.89 -12.34 16.37
CA TRP A 307 0.49 -12.23 15.88
C TRP A 307 1.50 -12.33 16.99
N GLY A 308 2.69 -12.76 16.65
CA GLY A 308 3.82 -12.85 17.57
C GLY A 308 5.15 -12.68 16.86
N ARG A 309 6.12 -12.17 17.61
CA ARG A 309 7.48 -11.95 17.16
C ARG A 309 8.44 -12.15 18.32
N THR A 310 9.55 -12.83 18.07
CA THR A 310 10.61 -13.01 19.05
C THR A 310 11.95 -12.81 18.35
N ALA A 311 12.83 -12.01 18.94
CA ALA A 311 14.19 -11.84 18.46
C ALA A 311 15.19 -12.19 19.57
N TRP A 312 16.24 -12.90 19.17
CA TRP A 312 17.32 -13.35 20.03
C TRP A 312 18.66 -12.84 19.48
N THR A 313 19.47 -12.27 20.36
CA THR A 313 20.84 -11.77 20.07
C THR A 313 21.87 -12.71 20.72
N PRO A 314 22.33 -13.78 19.99
CA PRO A 314 23.26 -14.78 20.52
C PRO A 314 24.63 -14.20 20.81
N ALA A 315 25.09 -13.21 20.05
CA ALA A 315 26.33 -12.50 20.18
C ALA A 315 26.15 -11.06 19.67
N ASP A 316 27.07 -10.16 20.01
CA ASP A 316 27.00 -8.75 19.67
C ASP A 316 26.86 -8.55 18.16
N GLY A 317 25.84 -7.81 17.77
CA GLY A 317 25.51 -7.53 16.38
C GLY A 317 24.90 -8.70 15.59
N HIS A 318 24.76 -9.90 16.17
CA HIS A 318 24.04 -11.02 15.56
C HIS A 318 22.62 -11.09 16.10
N GLN A 319 21.64 -11.14 15.22
CA GLN A 319 20.25 -11.32 15.63
C GLN A 319 19.53 -12.35 14.77
N VAL A 320 18.71 -13.15 15.42
CA VAL A 320 17.74 -14.06 14.80
C VAL A 320 16.35 -13.64 15.25
N GLU A 321 15.45 -13.37 14.34
CA GLU A 321 14.07 -13.03 14.62
C GLU A 321 13.13 -14.02 13.93
N VAL A 322 12.12 -14.49 14.66
CA VAL A 322 11.01 -15.30 14.13
C VAL A 322 9.72 -14.52 14.35
N SER A 323 8.88 -14.47 13.35
CA SER A 323 7.54 -13.91 13.44
C SER A 323 6.51 -14.85 12.85
N TYR A 324 5.30 -14.80 13.41
CA TYR A 324 4.14 -15.52 12.89
C TYR A 324 2.88 -14.70 13.11
N THR A 325 1.99 -14.71 12.11
CA THR A 325 0.65 -14.12 12.17
C THR A 325 -0.35 -15.07 11.54
N ARG A 326 -1.51 -15.21 12.20
CA ARG A 326 -2.69 -15.86 11.66
C ARG A 326 -3.85 -14.88 11.67
N GLN A 327 -4.48 -14.69 10.51
CA GLN A 327 -5.74 -13.97 10.34
C GLN A 327 -6.82 -14.94 9.89
N GLN A 328 -7.95 -14.94 10.57
CA GLN A 328 -9.14 -15.66 10.19
C GLN A 328 -10.26 -14.66 9.93
N THR A 329 -10.81 -14.72 8.73
CA THR A 329 -11.86 -13.77 8.34
C THR A 329 -13.03 -14.57 7.78
N ASP A 330 -14.23 -14.24 8.21
CA ASP A 330 -15.45 -14.87 7.73
C ASP A 330 -16.51 -13.82 7.34
N HIS A 331 -17.51 -14.29 6.61
CA HIS A 331 -18.71 -13.51 6.28
C HIS A 331 -18.40 -12.21 5.52
N ILE A 332 -17.48 -12.25 4.53
CA ILE A 332 -17.10 -11.03 3.81
C ILE A 332 -18.05 -10.82 2.63
N LEU A 333 -18.86 -9.76 2.67
CA LEU A 333 -19.81 -9.41 1.62
C LEU A 333 -19.15 -8.56 0.54
N TYR A 334 -19.28 -9.01 -0.72
CA TYR A 334 -18.74 -8.36 -1.92
C TYR A 334 -19.85 -7.92 -2.87
N PRO A 335 -20.47 -6.75 -2.67
CA PRO A 335 -21.65 -6.33 -3.44
C PRO A 335 -21.41 -6.19 -4.94
N TYR A 336 -20.17 -6.03 -5.37
CA TYR A 336 -19.78 -5.96 -6.79
C TYR A 336 -19.89 -7.30 -7.51
N LEU A 337 -19.77 -8.42 -6.78
CA LEU A 337 -19.76 -9.77 -7.32
C LEU A 337 -21.08 -10.48 -7.08
N GLN A 338 -21.22 -11.65 -7.67
CA GLN A 338 -22.34 -12.57 -7.46
C GLN A 338 -22.07 -13.57 -6.34
N MET A 339 -20.88 -13.57 -5.77
CA MET A 339 -20.43 -14.44 -4.68
C MET A 339 -19.79 -13.62 -3.58
N ASP A 340 -19.80 -14.17 -2.38
CA ASP A 340 -19.23 -13.59 -1.16
C ASP A 340 -18.29 -14.57 -0.50
N ALA A 341 -17.27 -14.13 0.25
CA ALA A 341 -16.41 -15.06 0.95
C ALA A 341 -17.10 -15.60 2.20
N ILE A 342 -17.12 -16.90 2.28
CA ILE A 342 -17.54 -17.63 3.49
C ILE A 342 -16.42 -17.54 4.52
N TYR A 343 -15.16 -17.72 4.07
CA TYR A 343 -13.96 -17.47 4.86
C TYR A 343 -12.80 -17.03 3.97
N ASP A 344 -11.83 -16.37 4.61
CA ASP A 344 -10.51 -16.04 4.10
C ASP A 344 -9.51 -16.16 5.26
N ASP A 345 -8.74 -17.23 5.26
CA ASP A 345 -7.78 -17.55 6.30
C ASP A 345 -6.36 -17.35 5.76
N ALA A 346 -5.56 -16.57 6.48
CA ALA A 346 -4.19 -16.28 6.10
C ALA A 346 -3.21 -16.60 7.24
N ASP A 347 -2.17 -17.35 6.91
CA ASP A 347 -1.02 -17.61 7.76
C ASP A 347 0.24 -17.04 7.12
N ARG A 348 1.09 -16.38 7.91
CA ARG A 348 2.39 -15.88 7.45
C ARG A 348 3.45 -16.06 8.53
N ALA A 349 4.64 -16.49 8.11
CA ALA A 349 5.80 -16.66 8.99
C ALA A 349 7.06 -16.10 8.32
N ALA A 350 7.95 -15.58 9.12
CA ALA A 350 9.26 -15.14 8.66
C ALA A 350 10.35 -15.48 9.68
N LEU A 351 11.52 -15.84 9.16
CA LEU A 351 12.77 -15.98 9.87
C LEU A 351 13.76 -14.95 9.32
N ASN A 352 14.21 -14.04 10.14
CA ASN A 352 15.18 -13.02 9.79
C ASN A 352 16.50 -13.29 10.52
N TYR A 353 17.60 -13.12 9.83
CA TYR A 353 18.94 -13.15 10.40
C TYR A 353 19.72 -11.93 9.97
N GLN A 354 20.44 -11.35 10.89
CA GLN A 354 21.40 -10.30 10.59
C GLN A 354 22.73 -10.59 11.28
N ALA A 355 23.81 -10.29 10.56
CA ALA A 355 25.17 -10.31 11.04
C ALA A 355 25.78 -8.92 10.99
N PRO A 356 26.71 -8.58 11.94
CA PRO A 356 27.35 -7.28 12.02
C PRO A 356 28.34 -7.04 10.88
N ALA A 357 28.85 -5.83 10.82
CA ALA A 357 29.94 -5.46 9.93
C ALA A 357 31.22 -6.26 10.27
N SER A 358 31.99 -6.65 9.26
CA SER A 358 33.29 -7.31 9.38
C SER A 358 34.20 -6.94 8.21
N GLY A 359 35.27 -6.24 8.45
CA GLY A 359 36.18 -5.75 7.40
C GLY A 359 35.50 -4.77 6.43
N ARG A 360 35.44 -5.12 5.16
CA ARG A 360 34.73 -4.32 4.12
C ARG A 360 33.23 -4.55 4.09
N LEU A 361 32.75 -5.60 4.73
CA LEU A 361 31.35 -5.96 4.81
C LEU A 361 30.70 -5.13 5.92
N MET A 362 29.73 -4.31 5.58
CA MET A 362 29.00 -3.44 6.51
C MET A 362 27.80 -4.16 7.16
N GLY A 363 27.58 -5.42 6.84
CA GLY A 363 26.55 -6.28 7.40
C GLY A 363 25.93 -7.21 6.35
N VAL A 364 25.34 -8.29 6.84
CA VAL A 364 24.58 -9.26 6.05
C VAL A 364 23.20 -9.40 6.65
N LYS A 365 22.17 -9.46 5.80
CA LYS A 365 20.81 -9.77 6.18
C LYS A 365 20.31 -10.95 5.37
N ALA A 366 19.63 -11.86 6.02
CA ALA A 366 18.94 -12.95 5.35
C ALA A 366 17.50 -13.05 5.90
N GLN A 367 16.57 -13.35 5.03
CA GLN A 367 15.17 -13.55 5.36
C GLN A 367 14.69 -14.82 4.68
N ALA A 368 13.97 -15.67 5.40
CA ALA A 368 13.17 -16.74 4.85
C ALA A 368 11.71 -16.50 5.22
N THR A 369 10.80 -16.70 4.28
CA THR A 369 9.38 -16.38 4.44
C THR A 369 8.50 -17.50 3.95
N TRP A 370 7.36 -17.63 4.60
CA TRP A 370 6.29 -18.56 4.21
C TRP A 370 4.93 -17.89 4.44
N SER A 371 4.00 -18.05 3.51
CA SER A 371 2.60 -17.64 3.68
C SER A 371 1.66 -18.59 2.94
N GLN A 372 0.49 -18.79 3.53
CA GLN A 372 -0.62 -19.52 2.92
C GLN A 372 -1.89 -18.72 3.09
N VAL A 373 -2.71 -18.66 2.05
CA VAL A 373 -4.05 -18.07 2.07
C VAL A 373 -5.03 -19.07 1.50
N ASP A 374 -6.08 -19.36 2.26
CA ASP A 374 -7.18 -20.25 1.89
C ASP A 374 -8.47 -19.41 1.83
N HIS A 375 -9.14 -19.43 0.68
CA HIS A 375 -10.27 -18.56 0.38
C HIS A 375 -11.42 -19.37 -0.22
N TRP A 376 -12.60 -19.33 0.42
CA TRP A 376 -13.81 -19.97 -0.05
C TRP A 376 -14.91 -18.97 -0.33
N MET A 377 -15.34 -18.88 -1.59
CA MET A 377 -16.43 -18.01 -2.04
C MET A 377 -17.62 -18.81 -2.54
N THR A 378 -18.82 -18.36 -2.20
CA THR A 378 -20.07 -18.90 -2.74
C THR A 378 -21.13 -17.81 -2.87
N ASP A 379 -22.22 -18.13 -3.57
CA ASP A 379 -23.44 -17.31 -3.59
C ASP A 379 -24.44 -17.67 -2.47
N ALA A 380 -24.00 -18.34 -1.39
CA ALA A 380 -24.85 -18.79 -0.29
C ALA A 380 -25.62 -17.64 0.39
N TYR A 381 -25.08 -16.44 0.40
CA TYR A 381 -25.73 -15.24 0.95
C TYR A 381 -26.67 -14.55 -0.06
N ARG A 382 -26.76 -15.05 -1.30
CA ARG A 382 -27.56 -14.49 -2.37
C ARG A 382 -28.86 -15.25 -2.60
N THR A 383 -29.87 -14.58 -3.17
CA THR A 383 -31.14 -15.19 -3.55
C THR A 383 -30.97 -16.26 -4.65
N SER A 384 -29.92 -16.17 -5.47
CA SER A 384 -29.58 -17.18 -6.49
C SER A 384 -29.39 -18.58 -5.94
N SER A 385 -28.95 -18.71 -4.69
CA SER A 385 -28.73 -20.01 -4.05
C SER A 385 -29.99 -20.64 -3.46
N SER A 386 -31.15 -19.95 -3.43
CA SER A 386 -32.35 -20.41 -2.72
C SER A 386 -32.99 -21.66 -3.34
N THR A 387 -32.79 -21.92 -4.63
CA THR A 387 -33.28 -23.09 -5.34
C THR A 387 -32.19 -24.12 -5.65
N ALA A 388 -30.96 -23.90 -5.19
CA ALA A 388 -29.85 -24.80 -5.46
C ALA A 388 -29.98 -26.11 -4.66
N PRO A 389 -29.65 -27.28 -5.27
CA PRO A 389 -29.65 -28.57 -4.56
C PRO A 389 -28.60 -28.61 -3.43
N ARG A 390 -27.59 -27.76 -3.49
CA ARG A 390 -26.61 -27.47 -2.42
C ARG A 390 -26.98 -26.11 -1.80
N ALA A 391 -26.38 -25.76 -0.69
CA ALA A 391 -26.59 -24.46 -0.07
C ALA A 391 -26.08 -23.29 -0.93
N TYR A 392 -25.53 -23.55 -2.12
CA TYR A 392 -25.04 -22.56 -3.09
C TYR A 392 -25.20 -23.09 -4.53
N ALA A 393 -25.35 -22.18 -5.49
CA ALA A 393 -25.36 -22.48 -6.92
C ALA A 393 -23.96 -22.32 -7.55
N MET A 394 -23.14 -21.40 -7.03
CA MET A 394 -21.76 -21.16 -7.45
C MET A 394 -20.83 -21.20 -6.25
N GLY A 395 -19.64 -21.76 -6.43
CA GLY A 395 -18.60 -21.75 -5.41
C GLY A 395 -17.21 -21.80 -6.02
N THR A 396 -16.27 -21.14 -5.40
CA THR A 396 -14.84 -21.12 -5.79
C THR A 396 -13.99 -21.37 -4.55
N ASP A 397 -13.25 -22.45 -4.55
CA ASP A 397 -12.26 -22.83 -3.55
C ASP A 397 -10.88 -22.49 -4.09
N ALA A 398 -10.13 -21.69 -3.35
CA ALA A 398 -8.86 -21.13 -3.80
C ALA A 398 -7.81 -21.18 -2.69
N THR A 399 -6.61 -21.63 -3.03
CA THR A 399 -5.46 -21.67 -2.13
C THR A 399 -4.24 -21.08 -2.81
N THR A 400 -3.52 -20.23 -2.10
CA THR A 400 -2.20 -19.73 -2.48
C THR A 400 -1.18 -20.08 -1.39
N LEU A 401 -0.06 -20.68 -1.79
CA LEU A 401 1.10 -20.95 -0.94
C LEU A 401 2.31 -20.21 -1.51
N THR A 402 3.00 -19.43 -0.69
CA THR A 402 4.24 -18.75 -1.09
C THR A 402 5.35 -19.06 -0.10
N ALA A 403 6.50 -19.48 -0.60
CA ALA A 403 7.72 -19.63 0.19
C ALA A 403 8.90 -19.00 -0.53
N GLY A 404 9.75 -18.29 0.20
CA GLY A 404 10.87 -17.59 -0.40
C GLY A 404 12.00 -17.27 0.56
N GLY A 405 13.08 -16.78 -0.01
CA GLY A 405 14.23 -16.32 0.74
C GLY A 405 14.94 -15.18 0.04
N ARG A 406 15.59 -14.35 0.83
CA ARG A 406 16.34 -13.19 0.39
C ARG A 406 17.62 -13.07 1.22
N ILE A 407 18.70 -12.65 0.57
CA ILE A 407 19.96 -12.33 1.22
C ILE A 407 20.50 -11.01 0.66
N GLU A 408 21.04 -10.19 1.53
CA GLU A 408 21.68 -8.90 1.18
C GLU A 408 22.99 -8.74 1.93
N ALA A 409 23.97 -8.18 1.25
CA ALA A 409 25.25 -7.80 1.81
C ALA A 409 25.57 -6.35 1.46
N ALA A 410 25.88 -5.54 2.46
CA ALA A 410 26.30 -4.15 2.29
C ALA A 410 27.84 -4.07 2.29
N LEU A 411 28.40 -3.48 1.23
CA LEU A 411 29.83 -3.31 0.97
C LEU A 411 30.13 -1.83 0.76
N GLY A 412 30.31 -1.08 1.84
CA GLY A 412 30.39 0.37 1.79
C GLY A 412 29.12 0.98 1.16
N ALA A 413 29.27 1.75 0.10
CA ALA A 413 28.15 2.37 -0.63
C ALA A 413 27.40 1.42 -1.59
N THR A 414 27.78 0.15 -1.64
CA THR A 414 27.18 -0.84 -2.54
C THR A 414 26.42 -1.89 -1.76
N THR A 415 25.20 -2.19 -2.15
CA THR A 415 24.44 -3.34 -1.67
C THR A 415 24.28 -4.35 -2.79
N ILE A 416 24.56 -5.62 -2.51
CA ILE A 416 24.34 -6.74 -3.42
C ILE A 416 23.38 -7.69 -2.74
N GLY A 417 22.43 -8.23 -3.48
CA GLY A 417 21.50 -9.19 -2.93
C GLY A 417 20.93 -10.16 -3.93
N GLY A 418 20.29 -11.20 -3.40
CA GLY A 418 19.56 -12.19 -4.17
C GLY A 418 18.23 -12.51 -3.50
N GLU A 419 17.24 -12.85 -4.30
CA GLU A 419 15.89 -13.25 -3.88
C GLU A 419 15.47 -14.47 -4.70
N GLY A 420 14.85 -15.43 -4.04
CA GLY A 420 14.17 -16.52 -4.71
C GLY A 420 12.86 -16.84 -4.02
N TYR A 421 11.81 -17.12 -4.78
CA TYR A 421 10.54 -17.56 -4.21
C TYR A 421 9.80 -18.51 -5.15
N ARG A 422 8.96 -19.34 -4.55
CA ARG A 422 7.93 -20.16 -5.22
C ARG A 422 6.57 -19.73 -4.72
N ARG A 423 5.63 -19.46 -5.65
CA ARG A 423 4.20 -19.33 -5.40
C ARG A 423 3.48 -20.46 -6.09
N ASN A 424 2.67 -21.20 -5.35
CA ASN A 424 1.68 -22.12 -5.90
C ASN A 424 0.30 -21.48 -5.78
N TRP A 425 -0.52 -21.54 -6.83
CA TRP A 425 -1.89 -21.03 -6.81
C TRP A 425 -2.81 -22.05 -7.49
N ASN A 426 -3.79 -22.56 -6.74
CA ASN A 426 -4.79 -23.50 -7.21
C ASN A 426 -6.19 -22.97 -6.93
N THR A 427 -7.10 -23.13 -7.90
CA THR A 427 -8.49 -22.69 -7.73
C THR A 427 -9.43 -23.64 -8.46
N GLU A 428 -10.43 -24.14 -7.74
CA GLU A 428 -11.51 -24.97 -8.29
C GLU A 428 -12.83 -24.21 -8.21
N THR A 429 -13.56 -24.14 -9.34
CA THR A 429 -14.85 -23.46 -9.43
C THR A 429 -15.95 -24.45 -9.77
N THR A 430 -17.03 -24.46 -8.98
CA THR A 430 -18.24 -25.27 -9.17
C THR A 430 -19.41 -24.35 -9.55
N MET A 431 -20.19 -24.76 -10.55
CA MET A 431 -21.42 -24.06 -10.98
C MET A 431 -22.56 -25.07 -11.12
N ALA A 432 -23.62 -24.92 -10.31
CA ALA A 432 -24.79 -25.79 -10.36
C ALA A 432 -25.69 -25.46 -11.59
N GLY A 433 -26.44 -26.47 -12.07
CA GLY A 433 -27.45 -26.27 -13.12
C GLY A 433 -26.92 -26.19 -14.55
N MET A 434 -25.64 -26.25 -14.76
CA MET A 434 -25.02 -26.13 -16.08
C MET A 434 -24.49 -27.44 -16.67
N GLY A 435 -24.64 -28.55 -15.97
CA GLY A 435 -24.03 -29.83 -16.37
C GLY A 435 -22.49 -29.83 -16.39
N TYR A 436 -21.87 -28.75 -15.86
CA TYR A 436 -20.42 -28.67 -15.77
C TYR A 436 -19.92 -29.40 -14.51
N ALA A 437 -18.98 -30.29 -14.69
CA ALA A 437 -18.14 -30.76 -13.59
C ALA A 437 -17.38 -29.59 -12.96
N PRO A 438 -16.90 -29.72 -11.72
CA PRO A 438 -15.96 -28.73 -11.16
C PRO A 438 -14.80 -28.47 -12.13
N GLN A 439 -14.38 -27.19 -12.24
CA GLN A 439 -13.35 -26.75 -13.17
C GLN A 439 -12.17 -26.18 -12.39
N TYR A 440 -10.97 -26.59 -12.73
CA TYR A 440 -9.77 -25.94 -12.23
C TYR A 440 -9.62 -24.58 -12.92
N SER A 441 -10.22 -23.55 -12.34
CA SER A 441 -10.17 -22.19 -12.92
C SER A 441 -8.77 -21.57 -12.86
N ILE A 442 -7.93 -21.95 -11.89
CA ILE A 442 -6.47 -21.80 -11.90
C ILE A 442 -5.88 -23.19 -11.69
N PRO A 443 -5.27 -23.79 -12.71
CA PRO A 443 -4.91 -25.21 -12.74
C PRO A 443 -3.58 -25.49 -12.04
N ASP A 444 -3.49 -25.29 -10.73
CA ASP A 444 -2.31 -25.59 -9.90
C ASP A 444 -1.03 -24.98 -10.49
N VAL A 445 -1.01 -23.64 -10.53
CA VAL A 445 0.06 -22.90 -11.20
C VAL A 445 1.19 -22.64 -10.23
N ASN A 446 2.40 -23.05 -10.61
CA ASN A 446 3.63 -22.69 -9.92
C ASN A 446 4.31 -21.51 -10.62
N ILE A 447 4.73 -20.51 -9.84
CA ILE A 447 5.59 -19.40 -10.27
C ILE A 447 6.88 -19.50 -9.46
N ASP A 448 7.97 -19.85 -10.12
CA ASP A 448 9.32 -19.92 -9.55
C ASP A 448 10.13 -18.73 -10.03
N ALA A 449 10.61 -17.89 -9.11
CA ALA A 449 11.43 -16.73 -9.41
C ALA A 449 12.78 -16.80 -8.70
N LEU A 450 13.83 -16.43 -9.43
CA LEU A 450 15.18 -16.24 -8.89
C LEU A 450 15.79 -14.99 -9.50
N GLY A 451 16.29 -14.08 -8.67
CA GLY A 451 16.87 -12.82 -9.11
C GLY A 451 18.04 -12.38 -8.26
N VAL A 452 18.90 -11.59 -8.88
CA VAL A 452 20.04 -10.92 -8.24
C VAL A 452 19.98 -9.43 -8.53
N PHE A 453 20.42 -8.62 -7.56
CA PHE A 453 20.44 -7.18 -7.72
C PHE A 453 21.69 -6.55 -7.12
N VAL A 454 21.99 -5.35 -7.57
CA VAL A 454 23.03 -4.48 -7.02
C VAL A 454 22.51 -3.05 -6.98
N GLU A 455 22.81 -2.34 -5.90
CA GLU A 455 22.59 -0.91 -5.75
C GLU A 455 23.88 -0.22 -5.34
N HIS A 456 24.08 1.00 -5.83
CA HIS A 456 25.25 1.81 -5.49
C HIS A 456 24.84 3.28 -5.33
N ALA A 457 25.14 3.87 -4.18
CA ALA A 457 24.91 5.28 -3.89
C ALA A 457 26.25 6.02 -3.86
N ARG A 458 26.38 7.10 -4.63
CA ARG A 458 27.61 7.89 -4.73
C ARG A 458 27.34 9.38 -4.54
N PRO A 459 27.94 10.02 -3.54
CA PRO A 459 28.01 11.48 -3.50
C PRO A 459 28.81 12.02 -4.67
N LEU A 460 28.30 13.07 -5.33
CA LEU A 460 28.97 13.83 -6.40
C LEU A 460 29.25 15.24 -5.87
N GLY A 461 30.27 15.35 -5.02
CA GLY A 461 30.51 16.58 -4.26
C GLY A 461 29.56 16.75 -3.07
N SER A 462 29.41 18.00 -2.58
CA SER A 462 28.60 18.30 -1.40
C SER A 462 27.11 18.52 -1.69
N ALA A 463 26.74 18.78 -2.94
CA ALA A 463 25.38 19.17 -3.30
C ALA A 463 24.64 18.13 -4.16
N MET A 464 25.29 17.10 -4.63
CA MET A 464 24.68 16.13 -5.56
C MET A 464 24.92 14.71 -5.08
N SER A 465 23.97 13.80 -5.38
CA SER A 465 24.13 12.36 -5.22
C SER A 465 23.58 11.62 -6.43
N LEU A 466 24.24 10.52 -6.77
CA LEU A 466 23.82 9.59 -7.81
C LEU A 466 23.56 8.22 -7.20
N ASP A 467 22.36 7.72 -7.41
CA ASP A 467 21.93 6.39 -6.99
C ASP A 467 21.68 5.53 -8.23
N LEU A 468 22.34 4.38 -8.30
CA LEU A 468 22.23 3.41 -9.38
C LEU A 468 21.72 2.09 -8.84
N GLY A 469 20.96 1.38 -9.65
CA GLY A 469 20.51 0.04 -9.33
C GLY A 469 20.33 -0.80 -10.58
N ALA A 470 20.63 -2.10 -10.48
CA ALA A 470 20.37 -3.08 -11.53
C ALA A 470 19.90 -4.40 -10.92
N ARG A 471 19.06 -5.12 -11.67
CA ARG A 471 18.53 -6.42 -11.32
C ARG A 471 18.34 -7.30 -12.55
N LEU A 472 18.48 -8.60 -12.36
CA LEU A 472 18.15 -9.61 -13.38
C LEU A 472 17.39 -10.74 -12.69
N ASP A 473 16.23 -11.10 -13.24
CA ASP A 473 15.41 -12.20 -12.78
C ASP A 473 15.22 -13.26 -13.87
N ARG A 474 15.10 -14.51 -13.43
CA ARG A 474 14.55 -15.63 -14.19
C ARG A 474 13.27 -16.08 -13.50
N VAL A 475 12.15 -16.08 -14.23
CA VAL A 475 10.84 -16.50 -13.73
C VAL A 475 10.29 -17.60 -14.61
N VAL A 476 9.81 -18.68 -13.97
CA VAL A 476 9.12 -19.78 -14.63
C VAL A 476 7.71 -19.83 -14.12
N SER A 477 6.72 -19.73 -15.01
CA SER A 477 5.30 -19.92 -14.72
C SER A 477 4.85 -21.24 -15.35
N ALA A 478 4.31 -22.18 -14.57
CA ALA A 478 3.91 -23.49 -15.06
C ALA A 478 2.59 -23.93 -14.42
N ALA A 479 1.60 -24.22 -15.26
CA ALA A 479 0.33 -24.82 -14.88
C ALA A 479 0.40 -26.36 -14.97
N ASP A 480 -0.31 -27.06 -14.09
CA ASP A 480 -0.48 -28.49 -14.22
C ASP A 480 -1.26 -28.80 -15.51
N ARG A 481 -0.60 -29.47 -16.43
CA ARG A 481 -1.15 -29.80 -17.74
C ARG A 481 -2.39 -30.69 -17.67
N ALA A 482 -2.50 -31.55 -16.66
CA ALA A 482 -3.64 -32.44 -16.49
C ALA A 482 -4.90 -31.68 -16.02
N LYS A 483 -4.70 -30.59 -15.28
CA LYS A 483 -5.78 -29.71 -14.79
C LYS A 483 -6.11 -28.57 -15.76
N ALA A 484 -5.16 -28.18 -16.61
CA ALA A 484 -5.28 -27.04 -17.54
C ALA A 484 -6.33 -27.31 -18.63
N SER A 485 -7.18 -26.32 -18.91
CA SER A 485 -8.19 -26.41 -19.97
C SER A 485 -7.60 -26.07 -21.34
N LEU A 486 -6.81 -27.01 -21.90
CA LEU A 486 -6.20 -26.82 -23.23
C LEU A 486 -7.24 -26.54 -24.32
N ALA A 487 -8.47 -27.08 -24.18
CA ALA A 487 -9.56 -26.82 -25.10
C ALA A 487 -9.92 -25.33 -25.16
N LEU A 488 -10.01 -24.63 -24.04
CA LEU A 488 -10.29 -23.20 -23.99
C LEU A 488 -9.11 -22.39 -24.52
N TYR A 489 -7.86 -22.72 -24.16
CA TYR A 489 -6.69 -22.00 -24.69
C TYR A 489 -6.59 -22.16 -26.21
N THR A 490 -6.80 -23.38 -26.75
CA THR A 490 -6.81 -23.61 -28.20
C THR A 490 -7.95 -22.85 -28.88
N ALA A 491 -9.16 -22.85 -28.29
CA ALA A 491 -10.31 -22.21 -28.91
C ALA A 491 -10.14 -20.70 -29.07
N TYR A 492 -9.56 -20.01 -28.09
CA TYR A 492 -9.49 -18.55 -28.06
C TYR A 492 -8.11 -17.98 -28.41
N HIS A 493 -7.02 -18.74 -28.24
CA HIS A 493 -5.66 -18.27 -28.46
C HIS A 493 -4.83 -19.16 -29.42
N GLY A 494 -5.38 -20.31 -29.86
CA GLY A 494 -4.61 -21.26 -30.68
C GLY A 494 -3.44 -21.90 -29.94
N SER A 495 -3.41 -21.83 -28.62
CA SER A 495 -2.27 -22.24 -27.79
C SER A 495 -2.57 -23.50 -26.99
N THR A 496 -1.54 -24.30 -26.74
CA THR A 496 -1.53 -25.43 -25.81
C THR A 496 -0.42 -25.30 -24.77
N THR A 497 0.14 -24.12 -24.66
CA THR A 497 1.22 -23.79 -23.73
C THR A 497 0.73 -23.86 -22.29
N THR A 498 1.47 -24.55 -21.43
CA THR A 498 1.20 -24.62 -19.99
C THR A 498 2.41 -24.19 -19.15
N SER A 499 3.53 -23.82 -19.80
CA SER A 499 4.71 -23.34 -19.09
C SER A 499 5.44 -22.28 -19.90
N ARG A 500 5.97 -21.26 -19.21
CA ARG A 500 6.76 -20.19 -19.81
C ARG A 500 7.91 -19.79 -18.91
N THR A 501 9.06 -19.51 -19.51
CA THR A 501 10.23 -18.93 -18.83
C THR A 501 10.47 -17.53 -19.38
N ASP A 502 10.59 -16.56 -18.48
CA ASP A 502 10.85 -15.16 -18.79
C ASP A 502 12.14 -14.69 -18.09
N ILE A 503 12.93 -13.88 -18.78
CA ILE A 503 14.12 -13.19 -18.25
C ILE A 503 13.78 -11.70 -18.17
N LEU A 504 13.93 -11.11 -17.00
CA LEU A 504 13.46 -9.78 -16.69
C LEU A 504 14.61 -8.91 -16.19
N PRO A 505 15.22 -8.08 -17.06
CA PRO A 505 16.14 -7.04 -16.64
C PRO A 505 15.35 -5.90 -15.97
N ALA A 506 15.96 -5.29 -14.95
CA ALA A 506 15.50 -4.06 -14.35
C ALA A 506 16.69 -3.16 -14.00
N GLY A 507 16.48 -1.86 -13.99
CA GLY A 507 17.52 -0.91 -13.64
C GLY A 507 16.98 0.46 -13.32
N ARG A 508 17.76 1.24 -12.58
CA ARG A 508 17.42 2.63 -12.26
C ARG A 508 18.66 3.51 -12.17
N ALA A 509 18.45 4.80 -12.44
CA ALA A 509 19.40 5.85 -12.08
C ALA A 509 18.62 7.02 -11.51
N ARG A 510 19.08 7.60 -10.40
CA ARG A 510 18.52 8.80 -9.77
C ARG A 510 19.63 9.79 -9.50
N LEU A 511 19.46 11.02 -9.97
CA LEU A 511 20.28 12.16 -9.64
C LEU A 511 19.49 13.07 -8.70
N SER A 512 20.04 13.37 -7.53
CA SER A 512 19.50 14.36 -6.60
C SER A 512 20.48 15.53 -6.49
N TRP A 513 19.94 16.76 -6.50
CA TRP A 513 20.73 17.99 -6.45
C TRP A 513 20.12 18.98 -5.45
N GLN A 514 20.90 19.32 -4.43
CA GLN A 514 20.60 20.41 -3.51
C GLN A 514 20.97 21.73 -4.19
N ALA A 515 20.08 22.25 -5.05
CA ALA A 515 20.32 23.43 -5.87
C ALA A 515 20.45 24.71 -5.05
N ALA A 516 19.81 24.76 -3.86
CA ALA A 516 19.95 25.81 -2.86
C ALA A 516 19.66 25.21 -1.48
N SER A 517 19.98 25.92 -0.40
CA SER A 517 19.71 25.44 0.98
C SER A 517 18.24 25.08 1.23
N SER A 518 17.32 25.64 0.45
CA SER A 518 15.88 25.39 0.52
C SER A 518 15.30 24.66 -0.70
N LEU A 519 16.10 24.29 -1.70
CA LEU A 519 15.60 23.68 -2.94
C LEU A 519 16.37 22.42 -3.27
N THR A 520 15.66 21.28 -3.28
CA THR A 520 16.16 19.99 -3.78
C THR A 520 15.44 19.67 -5.10
N LEU A 521 16.20 19.36 -6.12
CA LEU A 521 15.73 18.84 -7.40
C LEU A 521 16.16 17.39 -7.52
N ALA A 522 15.31 16.55 -8.10
CA ALA A 522 15.72 15.18 -8.43
C ALA A 522 15.12 14.74 -9.77
N ALA A 523 15.87 13.92 -10.48
CA ALA A 523 15.44 13.25 -11.70
C ALA A 523 15.76 11.76 -11.58
N SER A 524 14.81 10.91 -11.95
CA SER A 524 14.94 9.46 -11.91
C SER A 524 14.55 8.87 -13.27
N VAL A 525 15.28 7.87 -13.73
CA VAL A 525 14.89 6.98 -14.81
C VAL A 525 14.92 5.56 -14.30
N GLY A 526 13.92 4.76 -14.64
CA GLY A 526 13.82 3.36 -14.23
C GLY A 526 13.22 2.49 -15.32
N HIS A 527 13.62 1.23 -15.31
CA HIS A 527 13.07 0.17 -16.15
C HIS A 527 12.83 -1.05 -15.28
N THR A 528 11.60 -1.57 -15.30
CA THR A 528 11.23 -2.80 -14.58
C THR A 528 10.32 -3.65 -15.45
N ALA A 529 10.20 -4.93 -15.11
CA ALA A 529 9.31 -5.84 -15.81
C ALA A 529 8.54 -6.74 -14.84
N ARG A 530 7.30 -7.10 -15.21
CA ARG A 530 6.42 -8.01 -14.51
C ARG A 530 5.99 -9.15 -15.41
N VAL A 531 6.07 -10.39 -14.94
CA VAL A 531 5.40 -11.51 -15.61
C VAL A 531 3.89 -11.39 -15.47
N ALA A 532 3.14 -11.86 -16.44
CA ALA A 532 1.69 -12.01 -16.29
C ALA A 532 1.38 -13.01 -15.18
N GLU A 533 0.38 -12.70 -14.35
CA GLU A 533 -0.05 -13.55 -13.24
C GLU A 533 -0.67 -14.87 -13.72
N ALA A 534 -0.84 -15.81 -12.78
CA ALA A 534 -1.43 -17.12 -13.10
C ALA A 534 -2.86 -17.00 -13.65
N ASN A 535 -3.67 -16.07 -13.15
CA ASN A 535 -5.03 -15.84 -13.67
C ASN A 535 -5.00 -15.15 -15.04
N GLU A 536 -4.02 -14.30 -15.33
CA GLU A 536 -3.87 -13.66 -16.64
C GLU A 536 -3.44 -14.68 -17.72
N ARG A 537 -2.56 -15.63 -17.37
CA ARG A 537 -2.05 -16.65 -18.31
C ARG A 537 -2.91 -17.90 -18.38
N PHE A 538 -3.28 -18.48 -17.23
CA PHE A 538 -3.78 -19.85 -17.16
C PHE A 538 -5.19 -19.99 -16.59
N PHE A 539 -5.90 -18.89 -16.35
CA PHE A 539 -7.29 -18.97 -15.93
C PHE A 539 -8.14 -19.66 -17.01
N ALA A 540 -9.07 -20.53 -16.62
CA ALA A 540 -9.95 -21.19 -17.57
C ALA A 540 -11.28 -21.57 -16.91
N LEU A 541 -12.36 -20.90 -17.34
CA LEU A 541 -13.70 -21.16 -16.84
C LEU A 541 -14.73 -21.08 -17.95
N ARG A 542 -15.43 -22.21 -18.19
CA ARG A 542 -16.61 -22.25 -19.06
C ARG A 542 -17.80 -21.67 -18.32
N ARG A 543 -18.53 -20.80 -18.99
CA ARG A 543 -19.72 -20.13 -18.43
C ARG A 543 -20.85 -20.09 -19.50
N MET A 544 -22.06 -19.80 -19.06
CA MET A 544 -23.15 -19.45 -20.01
C MET A 544 -22.85 -18.11 -20.65
N GLY A 545 -22.96 -18.04 -21.98
CA GLY A 545 -22.87 -16.82 -22.79
C GLY A 545 -21.45 -16.37 -23.12
N THR A 546 -20.56 -16.27 -22.16
CA THR A 546 -19.18 -15.80 -22.37
C THR A 546 -18.25 -16.53 -21.42
N ASP A 547 -17.24 -17.24 -21.98
CA ASP A 547 -16.20 -17.89 -21.18
C ASP A 547 -15.26 -16.85 -20.54
N TRP A 548 -14.46 -17.28 -19.58
CA TRP A 548 -13.34 -16.50 -19.10
C TRP A 548 -12.06 -17.33 -19.23
N VAL A 549 -11.10 -16.80 -19.97
CA VAL A 549 -9.92 -17.56 -20.39
C VAL A 549 -8.69 -16.68 -20.33
N GLY A 550 -7.67 -17.12 -19.60
CA GLY A 550 -6.33 -16.55 -19.63
C GLY A 550 -5.65 -16.74 -20.98
N ASN A 551 -4.61 -16.00 -21.23
CA ASN A 551 -3.81 -16.13 -22.44
C ASN A 551 -2.40 -16.65 -22.09
N PRO A 552 -2.11 -17.94 -22.38
CA PRO A 552 -0.82 -18.56 -22.03
C PRO A 552 0.40 -17.88 -22.67
N ASP A 553 0.19 -17.17 -23.79
CA ASP A 553 1.26 -16.58 -24.61
C ASP A 553 1.57 -15.12 -24.26
N LEU A 554 1.00 -14.59 -23.18
CA LEU A 554 1.27 -13.21 -22.73
C LEU A 554 2.76 -12.98 -22.48
N ALA A 555 3.29 -11.93 -23.10
CA ALA A 555 4.63 -11.40 -22.82
C ALA A 555 4.64 -10.69 -21.45
N PRO A 556 5.81 -10.58 -20.80
CA PRO A 556 5.95 -9.73 -19.61
C PRO A 556 5.70 -8.26 -19.93
N SER A 557 4.97 -7.57 -19.07
CA SER A 557 4.84 -6.11 -19.14
C SER A 557 6.14 -5.45 -18.70
N ARG A 558 6.59 -4.40 -19.44
CA ARG A 558 7.83 -3.66 -19.17
C ARG A 558 7.51 -2.18 -19.03
N ASN A 559 7.88 -1.59 -17.89
CA ASN A 559 7.68 -0.16 -17.66
C ASN A 559 9.02 0.58 -17.70
N THR A 560 9.13 1.57 -18.60
CA THR A 560 10.21 2.54 -18.58
C THR A 560 9.64 3.88 -18.15
N GLY A 561 10.06 4.35 -16.98
CA GLY A 561 9.55 5.54 -16.35
C GLY A 561 10.60 6.62 -16.14
N VAL A 562 10.16 7.88 -16.23
CA VAL A 562 10.93 9.07 -15.86
C VAL A 562 10.11 9.87 -14.86
N ASP A 563 10.75 10.25 -13.75
CA ASP A 563 10.19 11.13 -12.72
C ASP A 563 11.11 12.33 -12.53
N VAL A 564 10.51 13.52 -12.41
CA VAL A 564 11.21 14.76 -12.06
C VAL A 564 10.50 15.37 -10.87
N SER A 565 11.24 15.67 -9.80
CA SER A 565 10.68 16.27 -8.59
C SER A 565 11.44 17.51 -8.15
N ALA A 566 10.71 18.43 -7.54
CA ALA A 566 11.24 19.63 -6.90
C ALA A 566 10.64 19.72 -5.49
N THR A 567 11.48 19.87 -4.49
CA THR A 567 11.08 20.09 -3.10
C THR A 567 11.65 21.39 -2.61
N VAL A 568 10.78 22.32 -2.23
CA VAL A 568 11.14 23.57 -1.55
C VAL A 568 10.86 23.39 -0.06
N GLN A 569 11.90 23.50 0.76
CA GLN A 569 11.79 23.39 2.21
C GLN A 569 12.23 24.67 2.88
N ARG A 570 11.33 25.28 3.63
CA ARG A 570 11.56 26.52 4.40
C ARG A 570 11.12 26.32 5.85
N PRO A 571 11.51 27.19 6.79
CA PRO A 571 11.19 27.06 8.20
C PRO A 571 9.72 26.78 8.55
N ARG A 572 8.79 27.24 7.75
CA ARG A 572 7.34 27.10 7.98
C ARG A 572 6.57 26.51 6.81
N ALA A 573 7.26 26.11 5.74
CA ALA A 573 6.59 25.62 4.53
C ALA A 573 7.42 24.54 3.85
N THR A 574 6.76 23.48 3.44
CA THR A 574 7.30 22.48 2.53
C THR A 574 6.37 22.38 1.33
N VAL A 575 6.93 22.43 0.13
CA VAL A 575 6.21 22.23 -1.12
C VAL A 575 6.98 21.22 -1.93
N THR A 576 6.30 20.15 -2.34
CA THR A 576 6.85 19.13 -3.23
C THR A 576 5.97 19.05 -4.48
N ALA A 577 6.60 19.03 -5.65
CA ALA A 577 5.93 18.76 -6.91
C ALA A 577 6.68 17.65 -7.64
N ASN A 578 5.95 16.73 -8.23
CA ASN A 578 6.47 15.60 -8.99
C ASN A 578 5.69 15.45 -10.29
N ALA A 579 6.41 15.32 -11.42
CA ALA A 579 5.85 15.00 -12.72
C ALA A 579 6.47 13.71 -13.23
N TYR A 580 5.64 12.83 -13.79
CA TYR A 580 6.11 11.54 -14.26
C TYR A 580 5.49 11.13 -15.61
N ILE A 581 6.23 10.29 -16.31
CA ILE A 581 5.78 9.60 -17.50
C ILE A 581 6.28 8.15 -17.47
N ASN A 582 5.37 7.20 -17.72
CA ASN A 582 5.63 5.77 -17.78
C ASN A 582 5.19 5.25 -19.15
N ARG A 583 6.11 4.71 -19.91
CA ARG A 583 5.82 3.91 -21.10
C ARG A 583 5.83 2.45 -20.70
N ILE A 584 4.69 1.79 -20.85
CA ILE A 584 4.51 0.39 -20.50
C ILE A 584 4.33 -0.41 -21.81
N ASP A 585 5.37 -1.05 -22.23
CA ASP A 585 5.33 -1.98 -23.37
C ASP A 585 4.73 -3.32 -22.88
N ASP A 586 3.92 -3.95 -23.71
CA ASP A 586 3.25 -5.22 -23.41
C ASP A 586 2.36 -5.19 -22.14
N TYR A 587 1.70 -4.06 -21.82
CA TYR A 587 0.74 -3.99 -20.72
C TYR A 587 -0.37 -5.02 -20.88
N VAL A 588 -0.70 -5.75 -19.81
CA VAL A 588 -1.76 -6.77 -19.85
C VAL A 588 -3.12 -6.12 -19.68
N ALA A 589 -3.88 -6.01 -20.76
CA ALA A 589 -5.22 -5.46 -20.77
C ALA A 589 -6.28 -6.57 -20.89
N VAL A 590 -7.45 -6.33 -20.29
CA VAL A 590 -8.64 -7.19 -20.46
C VAL A 590 -9.33 -6.83 -21.77
N TYR A 591 -9.80 -7.84 -22.51
CA TYR A 591 -10.57 -7.64 -23.74
C TYR A 591 -11.59 -8.77 -23.97
N LEU A 592 -12.45 -8.63 -24.95
CA LEU A 592 -13.37 -9.67 -25.39
C LEU A 592 -12.76 -10.45 -26.58
N ALA A 593 -12.17 -11.60 -26.29
CA ALA A 593 -11.60 -12.49 -27.29
C ALA A 593 -12.70 -13.20 -28.10
N ARG A 594 -12.53 -13.27 -29.41
CA ARG A 594 -13.38 -14.10 -30.28
C ARG A 594 -12.77 -15.50 -30.39
N ARG A 595 -13.65 -16.53 -30.44
CA ARG A 595 -13.20 -17.89 -30.70
C ARG A 595 -12.56 -17.98 -32.08
N GLN A 596 -11.29 -18.41 -32.13
CA GLN A 596 -10.52 -18.54 -33.35
C GLN A 596 -10.62 -19.95 -33.96
N THR A 597 -10.79 -20.97 -33.13
CA THR A 597 -10.79 -22.38 -33.53
C THR A 597 -12.01 -23.10 -32.95
N MET A 598 -12.65 -23.93 -33.76
CA MET A 598 -13.71 -24.82 -33.31
C MET A 598 -13.09 -25.98 -32.53
N VAL A 599 -13.43 -26.06 -31.24
CA VAL A 599 -12.95 -27.11 -30.34
C VAL A 599 -14.15 -27.78 -29.70
N ALA A 600 -14.16 -29.10 -29.67
CA ALA A 600 -15.24 -29.88 -29.04
C ALA A 600 -15.45 -29.46 -27.57
N GLY A 601 -16.71 -29.24 -27.18
CA GLY A 601 -17.07 -28.85 -25.82
C GLY A 601 -16.87 -27.34 -25.51
N VAL A 602 -16.41 -26.52 -26.45
CA VAL A 602 -16.38 -25.04 -26.33
C VAL A 602 -17.50 -24.46 -27.18
N MET A 603 -18.61 -24.08 -26.53
CA MET A 603 -19.83 -23.63 -27.22
C MET A 603 -19.84 -22.13 -27.47
N ASN A 604 -19.30 -21.33 -26.55
CA ASN A 604 -19.33 -19.87 -26.65
C ASN A 604 -18.46 -19.37 -27.80
N THR A 605 -18.88 -18.28 -28.43
CA THR A 605 -18.17 -17.61 -29.53
C THR A 605 -17.21 -16.54 -29.04
N ALA A 606 -17.31 -16.18 -27.76
CA ALA A 606 -16.47 -15.14 -27.11
C ALA A 606 -16.05 -15.56 -25.71
N ALA A 607 -14.92 -15.03 -25.29
CA ALA A 607 -14.42 -15.13 -23.94
C ALA A 607 -13.88 -13.76 -23.46
N ARG A 608 -14.08 -13.43 -22.20
CA ARG A 608 -13.28 -12.42 -21.55
C ARG A 608 -11.87 -12.96 -21.38
N SER A 609 -10.90 -12.21 -21.82
CA SER A 609 -9.50 -12.67 -21.87
C SER A 609 -8.52 -11.51 -21.74
N TYR A 610 -7.24 -11.81 -21.92
CA TYR A 610 -6.14 -10.88 -21.74
C TYR A 610 -5.28 -10.78 -23.00
N VAL A 611 -4.76 -9.58 -23.24
CA VAL A 611 -3.91 -9.26 -24.39
C VAL A 611 -2.84 -8.25 -23.99
N ASN A 612 -1.65 -8.36 -24.60
CA ASN A 612 -0.64 -7.33 -24.49
C ASN A 612 -0.97 -6.12 -25.37
N VAL A 613 -0.89 -4.93 -24.83
CA VAL A 613 -1.02 -3.64 -25.53
C VAL A 613 0.09 -2.70 -25.04
N ASP A 614 0.48 -1.73 -25.85
CA ASP A 614 1.35 -0.67 -25.36
C ASP A 614 0.53 0.42 -24.67
N ALA A 615 0.95 0.84 -23.48
CA ALA A 615 0.29 1.85 -22.69
C ALA A 615 1.24 3.01 -22.37
N LEU A 616 0.65 4.20 -22.25
CA LEU A 616 1.34 5.41 -21.79
C LEU A 616 0.60 5.99 -20.62
N GLN A 617 1.30 6.17 -19.51
CA GLN A 617 0.77 6.79 -18.32
C GLN A 617 1.59 8.03 -17.97
N ARG A 618 0.94 9.14 -17.66
CA ARG A 618 1.58 10.40 -17.27
C ARG A 618 0.76 11.08 -16.20
N GLY A 619 1.45 11.78 -15.29
CA GLY A 619 0.75 12.42 -14.19
C GLY A 619 1.56 13.50 -13.50
N LEU A 620 0.86 14.14 -12.58
CA LEU A 620 1.38 15.20 -11.73
C LEU A 620 0.89 14.96 -10.30
N GLU A 621 1.79 15.08 -9.36
CA GLU A 621 1.50 15.08 -7.92
C GLU A 621 2.11 16.34 -7.32
N ALA A 622 1.38 17.02 -6.44
CA ALA A 622 1.91 18.14 -5.69
C ALA A 622 1.36 18.09 -4.27
N SER A 623 2.21 18.43 -3.31
CA SER A 623 1.83 18.61 -1.92
C SER A 623 2.43 19.88 -1.35
N ALA A 624 1.70 20.53 -0.47
CA ALA A 624 2.16 21.72 0.23
C ALA A 624 1.72 21.62 1.69
N SER A 625 2.60 22.02 2.60
CA SER A 625 2.31 22.14 4.03
C SER A 625 2.88 23.46 4.54
N VAL A 626 2.08 24.23 5.29
CA VAL A 626 2.46 25.53 5.82
C VAL A 626 2.01 25.65 7.27
N THR A 627 2.94 25.96 8.18
CA THR A 627 2.63 26.36 9.54
C THR A 627 2.29 27.85 9.57
N VAL A 628 1.00 28.17 9.66
CA VAL A 628 0.48 29.55 9.63
C VAL A 628 0.72 30.26 10.96
N ARG A 629 0.42 29.57 12.06
CA ARG A 629 0.63 30.03 13.45
C ARG A 629 1.12 28.88 14.30
N ARG A 630 1.54 29.15 15.55
CA ARG A 630 2.10 28.19 16.51
C ARG A 630 1.32 26.88 16.54
N HIS A 631 0.21 26.66 16.39
CA HIS A 631 -0.54 25.40 16.46
C HIS A 631 -1.46 25.21 15.24
N LEU A 632 -1.37 26.05 14.23
CA LEU A 632 -2.21 25.97 13.04
C LEU A 632 -1.35 25.66 11.83
N SER A 633 -1.59 24.51 11.22
CA SER A 633 -1.03 24.12 9.93
C SER A 633 -2.13 23.99 8.86
N LEU A 634 -1.75 24.34 7.64
CA LEU A 634 -2.53 24.07 6.44
C LEU A 634 -1.73 23.13 5.56
N SER A 635 -2.35 22.09 5.05
CA SER A 635 -1.75 21.22 4.05
C SER A 635 -2.71 20.97 2.89
N SER A 636 -2.14 20.76 1.72
CA SER A 636 -2.91 20.43 0.52
C SER A 636 -2.15 19.41 -0.32
N ASP A 637 -2.86 18.57 -1.00
CA ASP A 637 -2.33 17.67 -2.02
C ASP A 637 -3.23 17.66 -3.25
N ILE A 638 -2.61 17.40 -4.41
CA ILE A 638 -3.29 17.21 -5.68
C ILE A 638 -2.63 16.06 -6.44
N SER A 639 -3.44 15.23 -7.06
CA SER A 639 -2.98 14.07 -7.82
C SER A 639 -3.77 13.95 -9.12
N TYR A 640 -3.04 13.84 -10.22
CA TYR A 640 -3.58 13.64 -11.55
C TYR A 640 -2.84 12.54 -12.28
N VAL A 641 -3.57 11.65 -12.92
CA VAL A 641 -3.02 10.63 -13.82
C VAL A 641 -3.85 10.52 -15.09
N ARG A 642 -3.19 10.34 -16.19
CA ARG A 642 -3.77 10.04 -17.50
C ARG A 642 -3.16 8.76 -18.04
N GLY A 643 -3.98 7.74 -18.26
CA GLY A 643 -3.60 6.48 -18.91
C GLY A 643 -4.21 6.39 -20.31
N THR A 644 -3.38 6.02 -21.29
CA THR A 644 -3.81 5.70 -22.65
C THR A 644 -3.18 4.39 -23.10
N MET A 645 -3.82 3.68 -24.03
CA MET A 645 -3.28 2.48 -24.64
C MET A 645 -3.39 2.53 -26.17
N THR A 646 -2.52 1.82 -26.84
CA THR A 646 -2.52 1.68 -28.29
C THR A 646 -3.56 0.64 -28.69
N PRO A 647 -4.60 0.99 -29.47
CA PRO A 647 -5.59 0.04 -29.93
C PRO A 647 -4.98 -1.10 -30.77
N ARG A 648 -5.54 -2.29 -30.61
CA ARG A 648 -5.25 -3.47 -31.45
C ARG A 648 -6.53 -3.93 -32.13
N ALA A 649 -6.99 -3.14 -33.11
CA ALA A 649 -8.28 -3.32 -33.77
C ALA A 649 -8.48 -4.72 -34.38
N SER A 650 -7.38 -5.34 -34.88
CA SER A 650 -7.42 -6.73 -35.39
C SER A 650 -7.82 -7.77 -34.34
N LEU A 651 -7.60 -7.48 -33.06
CA LEU A 651 -7.99 -8.31 -31.91
C LEU A 651 -9.29 -7.86 -31.24
N GLY A 652 -9.89 -6.75 -31.73
CA GLY A 652 -11.10 -6.18 -31.13
C GLY A 652 -10.83 -5.22 -29.96
N VAL A 653 -9.59 -4.84 -29.71
CA VAL A 653 -9.21 -3.80 -28.75
C VAL A 653 -9.28 -2.45 -29.44
N THR A 654 -10.33 -1.67 -29.20
CA THR A 654 -10.57 -0.40 -29.89
C THR A 654 -10.47 0.82 -28.96
N ALA A 655 -10.43 0.62 -27.64
CA ALA A 655 -10.31 1.70 -26.69
C ALA A 655 -8.89 2.31 -26.71
N GLU A 656 -8.83 3.64 -26.60
CA GLU A 656 -7.59 4.40 -26.43
C GLU A 656 -7.35 4.79 -24.95
N ASN A 657 -8.39 4.79 -24.14
CA ASN A 657 -8.25 5.06 -22.71
C ASN A 657 -7.86 3.78 -21.96
N LEU A 658 -6.87 3.89 -21.10
CA LEU A 658 -6.59 2.85 -20.14
C LEU A 658 -7.71 2.84 -19.10
N ALA A 659 -8.35 1.70 -18.96
CA ALA A 659 -9.47 1.53 -18.05
C ALA A 659 -9.05 1.70 -16.57
N GLU A 660 -10.02 2.00 -15.72
CA GLU A 660 -9.83 2.15 -14.26
C GLU A 660 -8.74 3.18 -13.92
N THR A 661 -8.61 4.24 -14.73
CA THR A 661 -7.73 5.37 -14.46
C THR A 661 -8.42 6.32 -13.48
N PRO A 662 -7.83 6.64 -12.31
CA PRO A 662 -8.48 7.51 -11.33
C PRO A 662 -8.66 8.95 -11.84
N PRO A 663 -9.70 9.67 -11.36
CA PRO A 663 -9.88 11.09 -11.67
C PRO A 663 -8.85 11.98 -10.96
N LEU A 664 -8.77 13.25 -11.39
CA LEU A 664 -8.07 14.29 -10.63
C LEU A 664 -8.69 14.40 -9.23
N ARG A 665 -7.84 14.37 -8.21
CA ARG A 665 -8.24 14.55 -6.82
C ARG A 665 -7.38 15.63 -6.15
N ALA A 666 -8.04 16.45 -5.31
CA ALA A 666 -7.38 17.45 -4.48
C ALA A 666 -7.91 17.36 -3.04
N ARG A 667 -7.05 17.64 -2.07
CA ARG A 667 -7.35 17.74 -0.65
C ARG A 667 -6.81 19.01 -0.06
N LEU A 668 -7.53 19.51 0.93
CA LEU A 668 -7.11 20.66 1.74
C LEU A 668 -7.41 20.32 3.21
N ARG A 669 -6.40 20.41 4.07
CA ARG A 669 -6.52 20.16 5.50
C ARG A 669 -6.13 21.40 6.28
N ALA A 670 -6.91 21.70 7.30
CA ALA A 670 -6.58 22.72 8.31
C ALA A 670 -6.54 22.02 9.68
N ARG A 671 -5.37 22.01 10.31
CA ARG A 671 -5.14 21.32 11.57
C ARG A 671 -4.65 22.27 12.64
N VAL A 672 -5.32 22.25 13.78
CA VAL A 672 -4.85 22.85 15.03
C VAL A 672 -4.36 21.73 15.92
N ASP A 673 -3.12 21.81 16.41
CA ASP A 673 -2.51 20.77 17.25
C ASP A 673 -1.54 21.42 18.24
N ASP A 674 -1.83 21.30 19.54
CA ASP A 674 -0.98 21.83 20.63
C ASP A 674 -0.16 20.72 21.32
N GLY A 675 -0.21 19.49 20.75
CA GLY A 675 0.42 18.30 21.30
C GLY A 675 -0.45 17.53 22.29
N ARG A 676 -1.48 18.16 22.89
CA ARG A 676 -2.46 17.54 23.77
C ARG A 676 -3.82 17.41 23.10
N LEU A 677 -4.28 18.48 22.51
CA LEU A 677 -5.53 18.55 21.76
C LEU A 677 -5.22 18.79 20.30
N PHE A 678 -5.94 18.13 19.43
CA PHE A 678 -5.93 18.45 18.03
C PHE A 678 -7.34 18.49 17.44
N ALA A 679 -7.50 19.27 16.40
CA ALA A 679 -8.68 19.27 15.54
C ALA A 679 -8.25 19.49 14.10
N GLU A 680 -8.84 18.75 13.19
CA GLU A 680 -8.57 18.80 11.76
C GLU A 680 -9.86 18.87 10.97
N LEU A 681 -9.93 19.82 10.03
CA LEU A 681 -10.97 19.89 9.03
C LEU A 681 -10.33 19.59 7.67
N GLU A 682 -10.87 18.58 6.99
CA GLU A 682 -10.42 18.17 5.66
C GLU A 682 -11.52 18.36 4.63
N GLY A 683 -11.19 19.00 3.50
CA GLY A 683 -12.01 19.03 2.29
C GLY A 683 -11.37 18.15 1.22
N VAL A 684 -12.15 17.28 0.59
CA VAL A 684 -11.74 16.43 -0.54
C VAL A 684 -12.57 16.78 -1.75
N ALA A 685 -11.95 16.98 -2.90
CA ALA A 685 -12.61 17.20 -4.17
C ALA A 685 -12.09 16.20 -5.22
N SER A 686 -12.99 15.51 -5.89
CA SER A 686 -12.71 14.63 -7.02
C SER A 686 -13.40 15.16 -8.25
N ALA A 687 -12.66 15.27 -9.36
CA ALA A 687 -13.25 15.65 -10.64
C ALA A 687 -14.07 14.50 -11.22
N GLU A 688 -14.91 14.82 -12.21
CA GLU A 688 -15.54 13.79 -13.02
C GLU A 688 -14.51 12.95 -13.79
N GLN A 689 -14.78 11.66 -13.98
CA GLN A 689 -14.01 10.79 -14.87
C GLN A 689 -14.85 10.42 -16.10
N THR A 690 -14.43 10.94 -17.24
CA THR A 690 -15.08 10.69 -18.54
C THR A 690 -14.19 9.90 -19.49
N GLN A 691 -12.93 9.68 -19.13
CA GLN A 691 -11.93 8.98 -19.94
C GLN A 691 -11.92 7.50 -19.57
N VAL A 692 -12.88 6.77 -20.10
CA VAL A 692 -13.20 5.37 -19.76
C VAL A 692 -13.01 4.44 -20.95
N ASP A 693 -12.85 3.16 -20.68
CA ASP A 693 -12.95 2.09 -21.69
C ASP A 693 -14.40 1.60 -21.80
N ALA A 694 -15.18 2.29 -22.64
CA ALA A 694 -16.56 1.93 -22.87
C ALA A 694 -16.75 0.56 -23.57
N SER A 695 -15.72 0.02 -24.22
CA SER A 695 -15.78 -1.29 -24.92
C SER A 695 -16.04 -2.46 -23.95
N LEU A 696 -15.64 -2.31 -22.70
CA LEU A 696 -15.87 -3.27 -21.62
C LEU A 696 -16.98 -2.85 -20.66
N GLY A 697 -17.72 -1.79 -21.00
CA GLY A 697 -18.83 -1.28 -20.20
C GLY A 697 -18.40 -0.45 -18.99
N GLU A 698 -17.19 0.12 -19.00
CA GLU A 698 -16.78 1.09 -17.98
C GLU A 698 -17.61 2.36 -18.11
N ALA A 699 -18.20 2.80 -16.99
CA ALA A 699 -19.06 3.98 -16.96
C ALA A 699 -18.31 5.22 -16.46
N THR A 700 -18.73 6.38 -16.93
CA THR A 700 -18.26 7.66 -16.38
C THR A 700 -18.66 7.84 -14.92
N THR A 701 -17.93 8.66 -14.19
CA THR A 701 -18.18 8.96 -12.78
C THR A 701 -18.32 10.46 -12.58
N PRO A 702 -19.38 10.95 -11.93
CA PRO A 702 -19.53 12.36 -11.65
C PRO A 702 -18.51 12.87 -10.63
N ALA A 703 -18.25 14.18 -10.64
CA ALA A 703 -17.47 14.85 -9.62
C ALA A 703 -18.19 14.82 -8.26
N TYR A 704 -17.40 14.84 -7.18
CA TYR A 704 -17.93 14.95 -5.82
C TYR A 704 -17.01 15.78 -4.92
N GLY A 705 -17.57 16.25 -3.81
CA GLY A 705 -16.83 16.93 -2.73
C GLY A 705 -17.24 16.37 -1.36
N LEU A 706 -16.26 16.22 -0.48
CA LEU A 706 -16.46 15.71 0.88
C LEU A 706 -15.88 16.69 1.89
N LEU A 707 -16.44 16.69 3.09
CA LEU A 707 -15.93 17.39 4.25
C LEU A 707 -15.80 16.40 5.41
N ASN A 708 -14.61 16.33 6.01
CA ASN A 708 -14.30 15.47 7.14
C ASN A 708 -13.86 16.31 8.33
N LEU A 709 -14.23 15.88 9.54
CA LEU A 709 -13.83 16.53 10.77
C LEU A 709 -13.29 15.48 11.73
N THR A 710 -12.08 15.71 12.27
CA THR A 710 -11.47 14.85 13.29
C THR A 710 -10.97 15.72 14.43
N ALA A 711 -11.14 15.26 15.67
CA ALA A 711 -10.58 15.90 16.84
C ALA A 711 -10.11 14.84 17.84
N GLY A 712 -9.15 15.18 18.69
CA GLY A 712 -8.65 14.21 19.65
C GLY A 712 -7.88 14.82 20.80
N LEU A 713 -7.59 13.94 21.75
CA LEU A 713 -6.85 14.23 22.97
C LEU A 713 -5.71 13.22 23.13
N ARG A 714 -4.51 13.72 23.42
CA ARG A 714 -3.34 12.93 23.81
C ARG A 714 -2.90 13.38 25.19
N ARG A 715 -3.03 12.50 26.20
CA ARG A 715 -2.66 12.83 27.59
C ARG A 715 -1.93 11.66 28.25
N GLY A 716 -0.61 11.79 28.37
CA GLY A 716 0.24 10.76 28.92
C GLY A 716 0.09 9.44 28.14
N ARG A 717 -0.46 8.42 28.79
CA ARG A 717 -0.62 7.08 28.23
C ARG A 717 -1.90 6.88 27.41
N VAL A 718 -2.79 7.87 27.36
CA VAL A 718 -4.09 7.80 26.71
C VAL A 718 -4.08 8.66 25.45
N SER A 719 -4.57 8.10 24.35
CA SER A 719 -4.89 8.83 23.12
C SER A 719 -6.33 8.49 22.71
N VAL A 720 -7.10 9.51 22.39
CA VAL A 720 -8.46 9.36 21.86
C VAL A 720 -8.60 10.27 20.65
N ALA A 721 -9.07 9.71 19.56
CA ALA A 721 -9.48 10.46 18.36
C ALA A 721 -10.94 10.15 18.06
N ALA A 722 -11.72 11.15 17.72
CA ALA A 722 -13.10 11.01 17.27
C ALA A 722 -13.34 11.90 16.07
N GLY A 723 -14.19 11.46 15.15
CA GLY A 723 -14.43 12.26 13.96
C GLY A 723 -15.69 11.83 13.21
N VAL A 724 -15.94 12.60 12.16
CA VAL A 724 -17.01 12.37 11.19
C VAL A 724 -16.43 12.47 9.79
N ALA A 725 -16.35 11.35 9.10
CA ALA A 725 -16.07 11.33 7.68
C ALA A 725 -17.36 11.56 6.90
N ASN A 726 -17.26 12.25 5.75
CA ASN A 726 -18.40 12.65 4.93
C ASN A 726 -19.48 13.38 5.76
N LEU A 727 -19.08 14.47 6.43
CA LEU A 727 -19.92 15.24 7.36
C LEU A 727 -21.25 15.69 6.72
N LEU A 728 -21.23 16.01 5.43
CA LEU A 728 -22.40 16.50 4.67
C LEU A 728 -23.30 15.37 4.18
N ASP A 729 -22.96 14.11 4.44
CA ASP A 729 -23.70 12.93 4.00
C ASP A 729 -23.86 12.87 2.46
N THR A 730 -22.82 13.30 1.74
CA THR A 730 -22.81 13.32 0.29
C THR A 730 -22.88 11.90 -0.27
N TYR A 731 -23.82 11.65 -1.18
CA TYR A 731 -23.81 10.44 -1.99
C TYR A 731 -22.73 10.52 -3.06
N PHE A 732 -21.82 9.57 -3.11
CA PHE A 732 -20.78 9.49 -4.13
C PHE A 732 -20.37 8.05 -4.44
N VAL A 733 -19.77 7.88 -5.61
CA VAL A 733 -19.19 6.63 -6.08
C VAL A 733 -17.75 6.90 -6.50
N GLU A 734 -16.82 6.16 -5.98
CA GLU A 734 -15.42 6.18 -6.45
C GLU A 734 -15.36 5.59 -7.88
N HIS A 735 -14.51 6.17 -8.74
CA HIS A 735 -14.37 5.65 -10.11
C HIS A 735 -13.85 4.22 -10.11
N LEU A 736 -12.87 3.92 -9.26
CA LEU A 736 -12.24 2.60 -9.16
C LEU A 736 -13.14 1.54 -8.51
N SER A 737 -14.31 1.88 -8.03
CA SER A 737 -15.30 0.90 -7.57
C SER A 737 -16.04 0.19 -8.73
N PHE A 738 -15.76 0.54 -9.97
CA PHE A 738 -16.26 -0.18 -11.13
C PHE A 738 -15.50 -1.50 -11.31
N GLN A 739 -16.27 -2.61 -11.45
CA GLN A 739 -15.73 -3.94 -11.70
C GLN A 739 -16.04 -4.39 -13.13
N ARG A 740 -14.99 -4.71 -13.87
CA ARG A 740 -15.09 -5.33 -15.20
C ARG A 740 -15.09 -6.85 -15.15
N ASP A 741 -15.23 -7.40 -13.97
CA ASP A 741 -15.22 -8.83 -13.70
C ASP A 741 -16.44 -9.52 -14.34
N PRO A 742 -16.30 -10.71 -14.93
CA PRO A 742 -17.42 -11.46 -15.48
C PRO A 742 -18.43 -11.95 -14.41
N PHE A 743 -18.04 -12.01 -13.14
CA PHE A 743 -18.93 -12.33 -12.01
C PHE A 743 -19.56 -11.11 -11.36
N ARG A 744 -19.47 -9.93 -11.97
CA ARG A 744 -20.08 -8.71 -11.43
C ARG A 744 -21.58 -8.86 -11.21
N SER A 745 -22.09 -8.28 -10.14
CA SER A 745 -23.53 -8.22 -9.84
C SER A 745 -24.29 -7.28 -10.78
N GLY A 746 -23.60 -6.36 -11.43
CA GLY A 746 -24.17 -5.27 -12.20
C GLY A 746 -24.52 -4.04 -11.36
N VAL A 747 -24.39 -4.11 -10.06
CA VAL A 747 -24.65 -3.00 -9.15
C VAL A 747 -23.39 -2.14 -9.03
N ARG A 748 -23.53 -0.83 -9.18
CA ARG A 748 -22.48 0.13 -8.86
C ARG A 748 -22.62 0.53 -7.40
N VAL A 749 -21.65 0.16 -6.59
CA VAL A 749 -21.69 0.35 -5.13
C VAL A 749 -21.20 1.74 -4.78
N ALA A 750 -22.02 2.50 -4.05
CA ALA A 750 -21.64 3.80 -3.52
C ALA A 750 -20.69 3.66 -2.30
N GLU A 751 -19.94 4.70 -2.02
CA GLU A 751 -19.11 4.83 -0.83
C GLU A 751 -19.97 5.13 0.41
N PRO A 752 -19.44 4.91 1.63
CA PRO A 752 -20.17 5.20 2.85
C PRO A 752 -20.65 6.65 2.92
N GLY A 753 -21.88 6.84 3.38
CA GLY A 753 -22.41 8.13 3.79
C GLY A 753 -21.70 8.64 5.05
N ARG A 754 -22.38 9.44 5.87
CA ARG A 754 -21.79 9.97 7.11
C ARG A 754 -21.31 8.84 8.01
N ASN A 755 -20.01 8.80 8.32
CA ASN A 755 -19.37 7.79 9.14
C ASN A 755 -18.77 8.44 10.40
N ILE A 756 -19.35 8.21 11.56
CA ILE A 756 -18.84 8.65 12.85
C ILE A 756 -17.89 7.58 13.38
N PHE A 757 -16.76 7.96 13.93
CA PHE A 757 -15.79 7.03 14.50
C PHE A 757 -15.18 7.56 15.81
N VAL A 758 -14.72 6.64 16.64
CA VAL A 758 -13.93 6.90 17.85
C VAL A 758 -12.85 5.84 17.95
N ASN A 759 -11.61 6.27 18.03
CA ASN A 759 -10.44 5.42 18.25
C ASN A 759 -9.80 5.81 19.58
N ALA A 760 -9.70 4.87 20.52
CA ALA A 760 -9.05 5.07 21.80
C ALA A 760 -7.90 4.10 21.98
N SER A 761 -6.79 4.55 22.54
CA SER A 761 -5.67 3.69 22.89
C SER A 761 -5.08 4.05 24.26
N TRP A 762 -4.62 3.03 24.96
CA TRP A 762 -3.98 3.16 26.24
C TRP A 762 -2.69 2.35 26.24
N LYS A 763 -1.57 3.00 26.60
CA LYS A 763 -0.25 2.38 26.80
C LYS A 763 -0.01 2.18 28.32
N PHE A 764 0.56 1.05 28.70
CA PHE A 764 0.89 0.71 30.09
C PHE A 764 2.39 0.82 30.36
#